data_9eddd3a0aeeabb150a6d99c37908785b
#
_entry.id   9eddd3a0aeeabb150a6d99c37908785b
#
_cell.length_a   1.000
_cell.length_b   1.000
_cell.length_c   1.000
_cell.angle_alpha   90.00
_cell.angle_beta   90.00
_cell.angle_gamma   90.00
#
_symmetry.space_group_name_H-M   'P 1'
#
loop_
_entity.id
_entity.type
_entity.pdbx_description
1 polymer ?
#
loop_
_entity_poly.entity_id
_entity_poly.type
_entity_poly.pdbx_seq_one_letter_code
_entity_poly.pdbx_strand_id
1 'polypeptide(L)'
;MKQLWLIPALPLAGFLLNGLVALVASSMRAEKESGADHPGVPLPYAQRLFHGVVGVGSVGLAAVLSFAALVPYALGSMQVPEGLAPIVQKVYTWMAAGDYTVDVAFRLDALSALMLSFVTLVGTLIHVYSVGYMQKEEGYGRYFSYLNLFMFAMLTLVLADSLPLLFVGWEGVGLCSYLLIGYYYDKDFAVAAGKKAFIANRVGDFGMVLGIFGVFALFGTADFSFVELAKRQVLAGNAPLGVYAVCLLLFLGACGKSAQGPLYVWLPDAMAGPTPVSALIHAATMVTAGVYLIARCSALFVLAPDALTLVAWIGAGTAIFAATIGLAQNDIKKVLAYSTVSQLGYMFLACGVGAFGAGMFHVFTHSFFKACLFLGSGSVIHAMHHEQDMRKMGGLAGRIPQTFRTMLVATLAIAGIVPLAGFFSKDMILGSAAASGHWVLYLVGLFTAGLTAFYMFRLVSMTFFGAPRGDDHGHGEHAHESPATMTVPLWILAAFSVVAGAVGIPAVLGGTDAVGRFLEPSVTHPPIGEMAHGLEIGLMLLSLGVAVTGLAWAWRWYGRAAGPVEAVSPQAHAFYEKTGALGRLVANRWNVDEGIEALVLSPFRKIGTFLWRGFDALFIDGIANASAFLVEILGDLLRFFTTGHVRNYALAFTLGFAALVAYVWMS
;
A
#
# COMPACT_ATOMS: atom_id res chain seq x y z
N MET A 1 -10.38 -4.20 28.44
CA MET A 1 -11.51 -4.33 27.50
C MET A 1 -11.57 -5.77 27.02
N LYS A 2 -12.70 -6.47 27.22
CA LYS A 2 -12.82 -7.89 26.85
C LYS A 2 -13.40 -8.13 25.43
N GLN A 3 -13.40 -7.12 24.55
CA GLN A 3 -14.11 -7.19 23.26
C GLN A 3 -13.30 -6.51 22.15
N LEU A 4 -12.05 -6.98 21.93
CA LEU A 4 -11.18 -6.45 20.86
C LEU A 4 -11.77 -6.65 19.45
N TRP A 5 -12.53 -7.74 19.26
CA TRP A 5 -13.18 -8.08 17.98
C TRP A 5 -14.17 -7.02 17.49
N LEU A 6 -14.73 -6.19 18.41
CA LEU A 6 -15.63 -5.09 18.01
C LEU A 6 -14.91 -4.02 17.19
N ILE A 7 -13.61 -3.83 17.40
CA ILE A 7 -12.84 -2.80 16.70
C ILE A 7 -12.89 -3.02 15.17
N PRO A 8 -12.52 -4.21 14.63
CA PRO A 8 -12.69 -4.46 13.20
C PRO A 8 -14.14 -4.69 12.77
N ALA A 9 -15.01 -5.21 13.65
CA ALA A 9 -16.40 -5.50 13.30
C ALA A 9 -17.23 -4.24 12.98
N LEU A 10 -16.93 -3.09 13.56
CA LEU A 10 -17.64 -1.85 13.32
C LEU A 10 -17.48 -1.34 11.87
N PRO A 11 -16.25 -1.22 11.30
CA PRO A 11 -16.10 -0.92 9.88
C PRO A 11 -16.72 -1.98 8.96
N LEU A 12 -16.69 -3.27 9.34
CA LEU A 12 -17.39 -4.31 8.58
C LEU A 12 -18.90 -4.06 8.54
N ALA A 13 -19.51 -3.70 9.66
CA ALA A 13 -20.93 -3.31 9.70
C ALA A 13 -21.19 -2.08 8.80
N GLY A 14 -20.30 -1.08 8.83
CA GLY A 14 -20.34 0.09 7.95
C GLY A 14 -20.29 -0.30 6.46
N PHE A 15 -19.40 -1.24 6.09
CA PHE A 15 -19.32 -1.80 4.74
C PHE A 15 -20.64 -2.45 4.32
N LEU A 16 -21.19 -3.32 5.13
CA LEU A 16 -22.42 -4.06 4.82
C LEU A 16 -23.62 -3.11 4.68
N LEU A 17 -23.79 -2.17 5.60
CA LEU A 17 -24.89 -1.20 5.56
C LEU A 17 -24.78 -0.28 4.34
N ASN A 18 -23.60 0.30 4.08
CA ASN A 18 -23.40 1.16 2.93
C ASN A 18 -23.55 0.39 1.60
N GLY A 19 -23.01 -0.83 1.53
CA GLY A 19 -23.11 -1.69 0.35
C GLY A 19 -24.54 -2.09 0.04
N LEU A 20 -25.30 -2.54 1.05
CA LEU A 20 -26.70 -2.93 0.87
C LEU A 20 -27.57 -1.77 0.38
N VAL A 21 -27.46 -0.59 1.04
CA VAL A 21 -28.24 0.58 0.63
C VAL A 21 -27.84 1.06 -0.77
N ALA A 22 -26.55 1.01 -1.12
CA ALA A 22 -26.09 1.36 -2.47
C ALA A 22 -26.64 0.41 -3.53
N LEU A 23 -26.67 -0.91 -3.27
CA LEU A 23 -27.23 -1.92 -4.18
C LEU A 23 -28.73 -1.72 -4.38
N VAL A 24 -29.50 -1.56 -3.29
CA VAL A 24 -30.95 -1.32 -3.37
C VAL A 24 -31.25 -0.02 -4.11
N ALA A 25 -30.51 1.05 -3.83
CA ALA A 25 -30.69 2.33 -4.51
C ALA A 25 -30.38 2.25 -6.02
N SER A 26 -29.35 1.47 -6.41
CA SER A 26 -29.01 1.28 -7.83
C SER A 26 -30.06 0.45 -8.58
N SER A 27 -30.61 -0.61 -7.98
CA SER A 27 -31.68 -1.42 -8.60
C SER A 27 -32.96 -0.61 -8.80
N MET A 28 -33.37 0.20 -7.81
CA MET A 28 -34.55 1.08 -7.91
C MET A 28 -34.39 2.21 -8.95
N ARG A 29 -33.13 2.63 -9.23
CA ARG A 29 -32.86 3.60 -10.31
C ARG A 29 -32.94 2.95 -11.68
N ALA A 30 -32.31 1.78 -11.85
CA ALA A 30 -32.34 1.03 -13.10
C ALA A 30 -33.79 0.75 -13.57
N GLU A 31 -34.73 0.48 -12.64
CA GLU A 31 -36.16 0.33 -12.96
C GLU A 31 -36.81 1.64 -13.42
N LYS A 32 -36.38 2.81 -12.89
CA LYS A 32 -36.95 4.11 -13.29
C LYS A 32 -36.35 4.67 -14.58
N GLU A 33 -35.10 4.33 -14.88
CA GLU A 33 -34.31 4.92 -15.98
C GLU A 33 -34.31 4.05 -17.26
N SER A 34 -35.16 3.02 -17.36
CA SER A 34 -35.25 2.22 -18.58
C SER A 34 -35.64 3.03 -19.86
N GLY A 35 -35.58 4.35 -19.80
CA GLY A 35 -35.91 5.28 -20.88
C GLY A 35 -35.03 6.53 -21.04
N ALA A 36 -34.04 6.78 -20.21
CA ALA A 36 -33.21 8.00 -20.34
C ALA A 36 -31.78 7.79 -19.91
N ASP A 37 -30.83 7.85 -20.86
CA ASP A 37 -29.39 7.98 -20.65
C ASP A 37 -29.06 9.34 -20.00
N HIS A 38 -28.97 9.40 -18.68
CA HIS A 38 -28.37 10.53 -17.98
C HIS A 38 -27.29 10.05 -17.01
N PRO A 39 -26.03 9.81 -17.49
CA PRO A 39 -24.89 9.67 -16.61
C PRO A 39 -24.60 11.02 -15.93
N GLY A 40 -24.39 11.05 -14.62
CA GLY A 40 -23.85 12.21 -13.92
C GLY A 40 -24.71 12.83 -12.82
N VAL A 41 -25.83 12.22 -12.40
CA VAL A 41 -26.67 12.79 -11.33
C VAL A 41 -26.18 12.35 -9.93
N PRO A 42 -25.70 13.28 -9.07
CA PRO A 42 -25.29 12.97 -7.70
C PRO A 42 -26.45 12.34 -6.89
N LEU A 43 -26.10 11.50 -5.92
CA LEU A 43 -27.06 10.91 -4.99
C LEU A 43 -27.90 11.99 -4.27
N PRO A 44 -29.19 11.73 -3.97
CA PRO A 44 -30.01 12.61 -3.13
C PRO A 44 -29.32 12.92 -1.79
N TYR A 45 -29.54 14.12 -1.26
CA TYR A 45 -28.90 14.60 -0.02
C TYR A 45 -29.08 13.61 1.14
N ALA A 46 -30.28 13.07 1.35
CA ALA A 46 -30.56 12.13 2.43
C ALA A 46 -29.73 10.82 2.31
N GLN A 47 -29.55 10.30 1.08
CA GLN A 47 -28.72 9.12 0.84
C GLN A 47 -27.26 9.42 1.07
N ARG A 48 -26.75 10.57 0.61
CA ARG A 48 -25.39 11.02 0.87
C ARG A 48 -25.12 11.19 2.37
N LEU A 49 -26.06 11.79 3.09
CA LEU A 49 -25.98 11.94 4.54
C LEU A 49 -25.91 10.57 5.23
N PHE A 50 -26.77 9.62 4.83
CA PHE A 50 -26.76 8.25 5.36
C PHE A 50 -25.39 7.59 5.16
N HIS A 51 -24.89 7.54 3.91
CA HIS A 51 -23.62 6.91 3.60
C HIS A 51 -22.45 7.58 4.32
N GLY A 52 -22.45 8.91 4.41
CA GLY A 52 -21.41 9.66 5.15
C GLY A 52 -21.44 9.37 6.65
N VAL A 53 -22.63 9.41 7.28
CA VAL A 53 -22.80 9.14 8.72
C VAL A 53 -22.42 7.70 9.07
N VAL A 54 -22.88 6.72 8.30
CA VAL A 54 -22.55 5.30 8.52
C VAL A 54 -21.04 5.08 8.29
N GLY A 55 -20.49 5.63 7.18
CA GLY A 55 -19.09 5.46 6.82
C GLY A 55 -18.15 6.06 7.88
N VAL A 56 -18.34 7.33 8.21
CA VAL A 56 -17.54 8.04 9.23
C VAL A 56 -17.80 7.49 10.63
N GLY A 57 -19.08 7.27 10.97
CA GLY A 57 -19.49 6.85 12.31
C GLY A 57 -18.95 5.47 12.71
N SER A 58 -18.96 4.49 11.79
CA SER A 58 -18.43 3.16 12.06
C SER A 58 -16.92 3.16 12.35
N VAL A 59 -16.14 3.91 11.56
CA VAL A 59 -14.69 4.03 11.77
C VAL A 59 -14.36 4.91 12.97
N GLY A 60 -15.12 6.01 13.17
CA GLY A 60 -14.96 6.88 14.34
C GLY A 60 -15.24 6.16 15.64
N LEU A 61 -16.29 5.32 15.69
CA LEU A 61 -16.57 4.49 16.87
C LEU A 61 -15.49 3.41 17.08
N ALA A 62 -14.98 2.81 16.00
CA ALA A 62 -13.83 1.91 16.09
C ALA A 62 -12.59 2.63 16.65
N ALA A 63 -12.36 3.91 16.28
CA ALA A 63 -11.27 4.71 16.85
C ALA A 63 -11.48 4.95 18.36
N VAL A 64 -12.68 5.34 18.79
CA VAL A 64 -13.01 5.52 20.22
C VAL A 64 -12.74 4.23 21.02
N LEU A 65 -13.19 3.07 20.51
CA LEU A 65 -12.93 1.79 21.15
C LEU A 65 -11.44 1.43 21.17
N SER A 66 -10.72 1.74 20.09
CA SER A 66 -9.26 1.55 20.01
C SER A 66 -8.54 2.37 21.08
N PHE A 67 -8.85 3.65 21.22
CA PHE A 67 -8.25 4.50 22.26
C PHE A 67 -8.66 4.07 23.67
N ALA A 68 -9.90 3.62 23.88
CA ALA A 68 -10.35 3.08 25.14
C ALA A 68 -9.61 1.78 25.54
N ALA A 69 -9.10 1.02 24.57
CA ALA A 69 -8.28 -0.17 24.81
C ALA A 69 -6.79 0.15 24.97
N LEU A 70 -6.23 0.97 24.05
CA LEU A 70 -4.79 1.23 24.00
C LEU A 70 -4.29 2.16 25.10
N VAL A 71 -5.07 3.17 25.53
CA VAL A 71 -4.59 4.14 26.53
C VAL A 71 -4.33 3.47 27.88
N PRO A 72 -5.27 2.68 28.46
CA PRO A 72 -4.97 1.94 29.69
C PRO A 72 -3.82 0.94 29.53
N TYR A 73 -3.73 0.28 28.37
CA TYR A 73 -2.64 -0.65 28.09
C TYR A 73 -1.29 0.07 28.04
N ALA A 74 -1.19 1.19 27.33
CA ALA A 74 0.05 1.95 27.20
C ALA A 74 0.49 2.53 28.55
N LEU A 75 -0.41 3.14 29.31
CA LEU A 75 -0.11 3.69 30.63
C LEU A 75 0.34 2.61 31.61
N GLY A 76 -0.30 1.43 31.58
CA GLY A 76 0.10 0.28 32.40
C GLY A 76 1.46 -0.29 31.96
N SER A 77 1.70 -0.44 30.66
CA SER A 77 2.97 -0.97 30.13
C SER A 77 4.17 -0.08 30.47
N MET A 78 3.98 1.24 30.47
CA MET A 78 5.05 2.18 30.83
C MET A 78 5.42 2.17 32.32
N GLN A 79 4.59 1.59 33.18
CA GLN A 79 4.84 1.46 34.62
C GLN A 79 5.57 0.16 35.00
N VAL A 80 5.65 -0.81 34.09
CA VAL A 80 6.28 -2.11 34.30
C VAL A 80 7.51 -2.20 33.40
N PRO A 81 8.74 -2.45 33.97
CA PRO A 81 9.97 -2.50 33.17
C PRO A 81 9.93 -3.53 32.03
N GLU A 82 9.29 -4.68 32.26
CA GLU A 82 9.14 -5.75 31.26
C GLU A 82 7.95 -5.55 30.31
N GLY A 83 7.17 -4.44 30.48
CA GLY A 83 5.93 -4.20 29.79
C GLY A 83 4.77 -5.11 30.24
N LEU A 84 3.58 -4.86 29.74
CA LEU A 84 2.43 -5.71 30.00
C LEU A 84 2.38 -6.91 29.04
N ALA A 85 1.94 -8.05 29.55
CA ALA A 85 1.64 -9.20 28.71
C ALA A 85 0.59 -8.85 27.64
N PRO A 86 0.68 -9.44 26.45
CA PRO A 86 -0.31 -9.23 25.40
C PRO A 86 -1.72 -9.64 25.87
N ILE A 87 -2.72 -8.83 25.51
CA ILE A 87 -4.13 -9.18 25.70
C ILE A 87 -4.59 -9.92 24.47
N VAL A 88 -4.83 -11.23 24.59
CA VAL A 88 -5.31 -12.08 23.50
C VAL A 88 -6.78 -12.42 23.74
N GLN A 89 -7.60 -12.24 22.70
CA GLN A 89 -9.01 -12.60 22.70
C GLN A 89 -9.31 -13.57 21.57
N LYS A 90 -9.51 -14.85 21.90
CA LYS A 90 -10.01 -15.85 20.97
C LYS A 90 -11.52 -15.66 20.76
N VAL A 91 -11.94 -15.68 19.50
CA VAL A 91 -13.36 -15.61 19.10
C VAL A 91 -13.88 -17.02 18.80
N TYR A 92 -13.23 -17.73 17.88
CA TYR A 92 -13.53 -19.13 17.56
C TYR A 92 -12.35 -19.81 16.87
N THR A 93 -12.34 -21.14 16.84
CA THR A 93 -11.38 -21.92 16.07
C THR A 93 -11.83 -22.00 14.63
N TRP A 94 -11.00 -21.49 13.70
CA TRP A 94 -11.27 -21.46 12.26
C TRP A 94 -10.93 -22.78 11.57
N MET A 95 -9.73 -23.30 11.83
CA MET A 95 -9.27 -24.56 11.27
C MET A 95 -8.65 -25.42 12.36
N ALA A 96 -8.85 -26.74 12.27
CA ALA A 96 -8.22 -27.72 13.16
C ALA A 96 -7.80 -28.94 12.35
N ALA A 97 -6.55 -29.37 12.53
CA ALA A 97 -5.98 -30.56 11.88
C ALA A 97 -5.03 -31.25 12.87
N GLY A 98 -5.47 -32.39 13.44
CA GLY A 98 -4.76 -33.04 14.54
C GLY A 98 -4.65 -32.10 15.74
N ASP A 99 -3.45 -31.93 16.27
CA ASP A 99 -3.16 -31.04 17.40
C ASP A 99 -2.98 -29.56 16.97
N TYR A 100 -2.95 -29.26 15.67
CA TYR A 100 -2.79 -27.92 15.16
C TYR A 100 -4.13 -27.22 14.98
N THR A 101 -4.24 -26.01 15.54
CA THR A 101 -5.43 -25.16 15.40
C THR A 101 -5.04 -23.78 14.91
N VAL A 102 -5.86 -23.21 14.03
CA VAL A 102 -5.82 -21.79 13.66
C VAL A 102 -7.06 -21.13 14.20
N ASP A 103 -6.87 -20.21 15.11
CA ASP A 103 -7.94 -19.47 15.76
C ASP A 103 -8.16 -18.10 15.10
N VAL A 104 -9.40 -17.66 15.02
CA VAL A 104 -9.71 -16.24 14.87
C VAL A 104 -9.56 -15.62 16.24
N ALA A 105 -8.39 -15.03 16.48
CA ALA A 105 -8.02 -14.41 17.75
C ALA A 105 -7.40 -13.04 17.50
N PHE A 106 -7.71 -12.08 18.37
CA PHE A 106 -7.21 -10.71 18.31
C PHE A 106 -6.27 -10.44 19.46
N ARG A 107 -5.14 -9.78 19.16
CA ARG A 107 -4.04 -9.48 20.06
C ARG A 107 -3.82 -7.98 20.20
N LEU A 108 -3.77 -7.50 21.43
CA LEU A 108 -3.33 -6.15 21.78
C LEU A 108 -2.02 -6.24 22.56
N ASP A 109 -0.95 -5.78 21.95
CA ASP A 109 0.37 -5.57 22.53
C ASP A 109 0.91 -4.19 22.12
N ALA A 110 2.13 -3.83 22.52
CA ALA A 110 2.68 -2.51 22.25
C ALA A 110 2.74 -2.20 20.74
N LEU A 111 3.08 -3.18 19.91
CA LEU A 111 3.20 -2.99 18.47
C LEU A 111 1.83 -2.77 17.80
N SER A 112 0.83 -3.60 18.13
CA SER A 112 -0.54 -3.44 17.63
C SER A 112 -1.21 -2.19 18.21
N ALA A 113 -0.94 -1.82 19.47
CA ALA A 113 -1.44 -0.61 20.09
C ALA A 113 -0.93 0.65 19.39
N LEU A 114 0.38 0.70 19.05
CA LEU A 114 0.95 1.80 18.25
C LEU A 114 0.24 1.91 16.90
N MET A 115 0.10 0.80 16.17
CA MET A 115 -0.59 0.76 14.88
C MET A 115 -2.04 1.24 14.99
N LEU A 116 -2.80 0.72 15.95
CA LEU A 116 -4.20 1.13 16.18
C LEU A 116 -4.34 2.63 16.39
N SER A 117 -3.40 3.26 17.11
CA SER A 117 -3.47 4.68 17.46
C SER A 117 -3.60 5.57 16.22
N PHE A 118 -2.75 5.37 15.23
CA PHE A 118 -2.75 6.21 14.04
C PHE A 118 -3.62 5.67 12.90
N VAL A 119 -3.76 4.34 12.74
CA VAL A 119 -4.61 3.76 11.69
C VAL A 119 -6.06 4.19 11.87
N THR A 120 -6.58 4.13 13.10
CA THR A 120 -7.98 4.49 13.37
C THR A 120 -8.19 6.00 13.35
N LEU A 121 -7.26 6.79 13.90
CA LEU A 121 -7.35 8.25 13.91
C LEU A 121 -7.27 8.82 12.49
N VAL A 122 -6.20 8.49 11.76
CA VAL A 122 -6.00 8.97 10.39
C VAL A 122 -7.09 8.44 9.46
N GLY A 123 -7.48 7.16 9.61
CA GLY A 123 -8.59 6.57 8.88
C GLY A 123 -9.90 7.35 9.07
N THR A 124 -10.24 7.72 10.32
CA THR A 124 -11.42 8.55 10.61
C THR A 124 -11.33 9.93 9.95
N LEU A 125 -10.19 10.60 10.05
CA LEU A 125 -10.00 11.92 9.44
C LEU A 125 -10.11 11.86 7.91
N ILE A 126 -9.62 10.79 7.27
CA ILE A 126 -9.77 10.57 5.83
C ILE A 126 -11.25 10.34 5.47
N HIS A 127 -12.00 9.59 6.27
CA HIS A 127 -13.45 9.41 6.04
C HIS A 127 -14.20 10.74 6.16
N VAL A 128 -13.90 11.58 7.16
CA VAL A 128 -14.48 12.94 7.28
C VAL A 128 -14.14 13.79 6.07
N TYR A 129 -12.88 13.81 5.64
CA TYR A 129 -12.43 14.52 4.45
C TYR A 129 -13.18 14.08 3.19
N SER A 130 -13.39 12.77 3.06
CA SER A 130 -14.05 12.15 1.90
C SER A 130 -15.51 12.60 1.75
N VAL A 131 -16.19 12.98 2.83
CA VAL A 131 -17.56 13.53 2.76
C VAL A 131 -17.62 14.77 1.86
N GLY A 132 -16.65 15.67 2.00
CA GLY A 132 -16.55 16.87 1.16
C GLY A 132 -16.00 16.59 -0.23
N TYR A 133 -14.91 15.81 -0.30
CA TYR A 133 -14.19 15.57 -1.56
C TYR A 133 -15.04 14.79 -2.59
N MET A 134 -15.76 13.75 -2.15
CA MET A 134 -16.56 12.87 -3.01
C MET A 134 -18.01 13.34 -3.19
N GLN A 135 -18.36 14.52 -2.70
CA GLN A 135 -19.76 14.99 -2.64
C GLN A 135 -20.49 14.98 -3.98
N LYS A 136 -19.79 15.19 -5.08
CA LYS A 136 -20.34 15.26 -6.43
C LYS A 136 -20.30 13.91 -7.19
N GLU A 137 -19.69 12.88 -6.60
CA GLU A 137 -19.49 11.57 -7.25
C GLU A 137 -20.76 10.70 -7.17
N GLU A 138 -21.14 10.10 -8.29
CA GLU A 138 -22.30 9.18 -8.36
C GLU A 138 -22.12 7.94 -7.49
N GLY A 139 -20.92 7.36 -7.50
CA GLY A 139 -20.57 6.16 -6.75
C GLY A 139 -20.33 6.38 -5.25
N TYR A 140 -20.85 7.46 -4.65
CA TYR A 140 -20.59 7.86 -3.27
C TYR A 140 -20.83 6.73 -2.25
N GLY A 141 -21.94 6.00 -2.35
CA GLY A 141 -22.25 4.87 -1.46
C GLY A 141 -21.28 3.70 -1.63
N ARG A 142 -20.94 3.35 -2.88
CA ARG A 142 -19.92 2.33 -3.20
C ARG A 142 -18.55 2.71 -2.65
N TYR A 143 -18.19 4.00 -2.78
CA TYR A 143 -16.93 4.51 -2.26
C TYR A 143 -16.80 4.30 -0.75
N PHE A 144 -17.80 4.73 0.05
CA PHE A 144 -17.78 4.55 1.50
C PHE A 144 -17.85 3.08 1.91
N SER A 145 -18.56 2.25 1.15
CA SER A 145 -18.56 0.80 1.37
C SER A 145 -17.14 0.23 1.24
N TYR A 146 -16.44 0.51 0.15
CA TYR A 146 -15.06 0.02 -0.04
C TYR A 146 -14.08 0.58 0.98
N LEU A 147 -14.25 1.83 1.38
CA LEU A 147 -13.40 2.47 2.37
C LEU A 147 -13.55 1.80 3.76
N ASN A 148 -14.79 1.48 4.15
CA ASN A 148 -15.08 0.74 5.38
C ASN A 148 -14.53 -0.70 5.33
N LEU A 149 -14.68 -1.39 4.21
CA LEU A 149 -14.09 -2.73 4.02
C LEU A 149 -12.57 -2.71 4.16
N PHE A 150 -11.94 -1.66 3.61
CA PHE A 150 -10.49 -1.47 3.76
C PHE A 150 -10.10 -1.32 5.23
N MET A 151 -10.82 -0.51 6.01
CA MET A 151 -10.57 -0.34 7.43
C MET A 151 -10.79 -1.63 8.22
N PHE A 152 -11.82 -2.41 7.91
CA PHE A 152 -12.03 -3.74 8.49
C PHE A 152 -10.81 -4.65 8.25
N ALA A 153 -10.37 -4.76 6.99
CA ALA A 153 -9.24 -5.60 6.61
C ALA A 153 -7.94 -5.16 7.31
N MET A 154 -7.68 -3.84 7.36
CA MET A 154 -6.48 -3.30 8.01
C MET A 154 -6.49 -3.53 9.52
N LEU A 155 -7.62 -3.34 10.19
CA LEU A 155 -7.74 -3.58 11.63
C LEU A 155 -7.65 -5.07 11.97
N THR A 156 -8.16 -5.95 11.10
CA THR A 156 -7.97 -7.40 11.21
C THR A 156 -6.48 -7.77 11.10
N LEU A 157 -5.75 -7.18 10.14
CA LEU A 157 -4.31 -7.38 9.97
C LEU A 157 -3.53 -6.98 11.22
N VAL A 158 -3.80 -5.78 11.75
CA VAL A 158 -3.06 -5.20 12.88
C VAL A 158 -3.31 -5.97 14.18
N LEU A 159 -4.55 -6.42 14.40
CA LEU A 159 -4.95 -7.11 15.63
C LEU A 159 -4.80 -8.63 15.55
N ALA A 160 -4.44 -9.21 14.41
CA ALA A 160 -4.29 -10.66 14.29
C ALA A 160 -3.33 -11.24 15.34
N ASP A 161 -3.70 -12.39 15.92
CA ASP A 161 -2.83 -13.16 16.84
C ASP A 161 -2.07 -14.30 16.14
N SER A 162 -2.20 -14.41 14.83
CA SER A 162 -1.52 -15.42 14.04
C SER A 162 -1.16 -14.91 12.64
N LEU A 163 -0.12 -15.48 12.02
CA LEU A 163 0.23 -15.19 10.63
C LEU A 163 -0.90 -15.53 9.64
N PRO A 164 -1.64 -16.65 9.76
CA PRO A 164 -2.79 -16.92 8.91
C PRO A 164 -3.89 -15.85 9.00
N LEU A 165 -4.26 -15.39 10.20
CA LEU A 165 -5.27 -14.33 10.34
C LEU A 165 -4.73 -12.98 9.87
N LEU A 166 -3.45 -12.68 10.12
CA LEU A 166 -2.78 -11.50 9.57
C LEU A 166 -2.84 -11.52 8.04
N PHE A 167 -2.64 -12.69 7.42
CA PHE A 167 -2.72 -12.87 5.97
C PHE A 167 -4.14 -12.64 5.42
N VAL A 168 -5.20 -13.00 6.16
CA VAL A 168 -6.58 -12.64 5.77
C VAL A 168 -6.75 -11.13 5.65
N GLY A 169 -6.29 -10.38 6.66
CA GLY A 169 -6.29 -8.92 6.59
C GLY A 169 -5.41 -8.37 5.47
N TRP A 170 -4.25 -9.00 5.24
CA TRP A 170 -3.28 -8.66 4.20
C TRP A 170 -3.86 -8.78 2.79
N GLU A 171 -4.56 -9.85 2.52
CA GLU A 171 -5.29 -10.06 1.27
C GLU A 171 -6.50 -9.11 1.16
N GLY A 172 -7.18 -8.89 2.27
CA GLY A 172 -8.30 -7.96 2.34
C GLY A 172 -7.93 -6.53 1.92
N VAL A 173 -6.81 -5.98 2.46
CA VAL A 173 -6.35 -4.65 2.04
C VAL A 173 -5.87 -4.65 0.58
N GLY A 174 -5.34 -5.77 0.07
CA GLY A 174 -4.98 -5.96 -1.33
C GLY A 174 -6.21 -5.87 -2.24
N LEU A 175 -7.27 -6.59 -1.93
CA LEU A 175 -8.54 -6.54 -2.66
C LEU A 175 -9.16 -5.13 -2.61
N CYS A 176 -9.21 -4.52 -1.43
CA CYS A 176 -9.76 -3.18 -1.29
C CYS A 176 -8.95 -2.13 -2.07
N SER A 177 -7.62 -2.28 -2.12
CA SER A 177 -6.77 -1.40 -2.93
C SER A 177 -7.09 -1.53 -4.41
N TYR A 178 -7.29 -2.75 -4.94
CA TYR A 178 -7.74 -2.99 -6.30
C TYR A 178 -9.05 -2.26 -6.61
N LEU A 179 -10.07 -2.41 -5.74
CA LEU A 179 -11.38 -1.79 -5.91
C LEU A 179 -11.34 -0.25 -5.83
N LEU A 180 -10.47 0.29 -4.98
CA LEU A 180 -10.37 1.72 -4.74
C LEU A 180 -9.45 2.43 -5.74
N ILE A 181 -8.36 1.79 -6.21
CA ILE A 181 -7.51 2.31 -7.29
C ILE A 181 -8.29 2.31 -8.61
N GLY A 182 -8.99 1.19 -8.89
CA GLY A 182 -9.87 1.03 -10.04
C GLY A 182 -11.27 1.62 -9.85
N TYR A 183 -11.45 2.56 -8.91
CA TYR A 183 -12.77 3.13 -8.58
C TYR A 183 -13.48 3.74 -9.80
N TYR A 184 -12.74 4.43 -10.66
CA TYR A 184 -13.19 4.95 -11.95
C TYR A 184 -13.08 3.86 -13.02
N TYR A 185 -13.88 2.80 -12.89
CA TYR A 185 -13.82 1.61 -13.76
C TYR A 185 -14.26 1.87 -15.20
N ASP A 186 -14.86 3.01 -15.47
CA ASP A 186 -15.18 3.56 -16.80
C ASP A 186 -13.93 4.06 -17.55
N LYS A 187 -12.78 4.20 -16.84
CA LYS A 187 -11.52 4.70 -17.38
C LYS A 187 -10.50 3.57 -17.48
N ASP A 188 -10.09 3.21 -18.69
CA ASP A 188 -9.13 2.13 -18.94
C ASP A 188 -7.84 2.23 -18.13
N PHE A 189 -7.31 3.46 -17.97
CA PHE A 189 -6.09 3.68 -17.19
C PHE A 189 -6.28 3.33 -15.71
N ALA A 190 -7.45 3.58 -15.13
CA ALA A 190 -7.73 3.26 -13.73
C ALA A 190 -7.90 1.75 -13.53
N VAL A 191 -8.57 1.09 -14.49
CA VAL A 191 -8.69 -0.38 -14.50
C VAL A 191 -7.32 -1.04 -14.63
N ALA A 192 -6.46 -0.55 -15.54
CA ALA A 192 -5.11 -1.06 -15.72
C ALA A 192 -4.26 -0.86 -14.46
N ALA A 193 -4.34 0.32 -13.81
CA ALA A 193 -3.65 0.63 -12.57
C ALA A 193 -4.08 -0.29 -11.41
N GLY A 194 -5.40 -0.52 -11.25
CA GLY A 194 -5.92 -1.46 -10.26
C GLY A 194 -5.41 -2.89 -10.48
N LYS A 195 -5.47 -3.38 -11.72
CA LYS A 195 -4.94 -4.71 -12.09
C LYS A 195 -3.43 -4.81 -11.79
N LYS A 196 -2.65 -3.80 -12.19
CA LYS A 196 -1.20 -3.77 -11.93
C LYS A 196 -0.92 -3.83 -10.44
N ALA A 197 -1.62 -3.03 -9.62
CA ALA A 197 -1.48 -3.04 -8.17
C ALA A 197 -1.80 -4.41 -7.57
N PHE A 198 -2.90 -5.03 -7.99
CA PHE A 198 -3.30 -6.35 -7.49
C PHE A 198 -2.28 -7.43 -7.86
N ILE A 199 -1.85 -7.52 -9.12
CA ILE A 199 -0.93 -8.55 -9.60
C ILE A 199 0.47 -8.40 -8.97
N ALA A 200 1.01 -7.17 -8.91
CA ALA A 200 2.31 -6.92 -8.30
C ALA A 200 2.32 -7.31 -6.81
N ASN A 201 1.26 -6.98 -6.08
CA ASN A 201 1.11 -7.42 -4.70
C ASN A 201 0.98 -8.93 -4.57
N ARG A 202 0.26 -9.59 -5.50
CA ARG A 202 0.07 -11.07 -5.47
C ARG A 202 1.39 -11.82 -5.60
N VAL A 203 2.36 -11.31 -6.34
CA VAL A 203 3.72 -11.89 -6.39
C VAL A 203 4.36 -11.87 -5.01
N GLY A 204 4.22 -10.77 -4.26
CA GLY A 204 4.68 -10.70 -2.87
C GLY A 204 3.91 -11.65 -1.94
N ASP A 205 2.59 -11.68 -2.09
CA ASP A 205 1.68 -12.49 -1.27
C ASP A 205 1.99 -14.00 -1.41
N PHE A 206 2.39 -14.47 -2.60
CA PHE A 206 2.87 -15.83 -2.81
C PHE A 206 4.11 -16.14 -1.96
N GLY A 207 5.08 -15.22 -1.92
CA GLY A 207 6.23 -15.36 -1.03
C GLY A 207 5.82 -15.42 0.43
N MET A 208 4.89 -14.55 0.86
CA MET A 208 4.41 -14.54 2.24
C MET A 208 3.75 -15.87 2.64
N VAL A 209 2.91 -16.46 1.79
CA VAL A 209 2.29 -17.77 2.06
C VAL A 209 3.34 -18.85 2.26
N LEU A 210 4.35 -18.91 1.39
CA LEU A 210 5.47 -19.86 1.55
C LEU A 210 6.25 -19.57 2.83
N GLY A 211 6.44 -18.30 3.20
CA GLY A 211 7.06 -17.89 4.45
C GLY A 211 6.26 -18.36 5.68
N ILE A 212 4.92 -18.26 5.65
CA ILE A 212 4.04 -18.77 6.73
C ILE A 212 4.18 -20.29 6.86
N PHE A 213 4.19 -21.02 5.77
CA PHE A 213 4.45 -22.48 5.80
C PHE A 213 5.85 -22.78 6.35
N GLY A 214 6.85 -21.97 5.99
CA GLY A 214 8.20 -22.08 6.54
C GLY A 214 8.25 -21.86 8.05
N VAL A 215 7.55 -20.84 8.58
CA VAL A 215 7.43 -20.61 10.03
C VAL A 215 6.80 -21.82 10.71
N PHE A 216 5.70 -22.34 10.16
CA PHE A 216 5.08 -23.55 10.69
C PHE A 216 6.02 -24.76 10.67
N ALA A 217 6.76 -24.96 9.59
CA ALA A 217 7.72 -26.05 9.48
C ALA A 217 8.88 -25.94 10.51
N LEU A 218 9.32 -24.72 10.84
CA LEU A 218 10.40 -24.49 11.78
C LEU A 218 9.98 -24.56 13.25
N PHE A 219 8.77 -24.11 13.57
CA PHE A 219 8.32 -23.91 14.96
C PHE A 219 7.11 -24.76 15.37
N GLY A 220 6.47 -25.47 14.43
CA GLY A 220 5.27 -26.26 14.68
C GLY A 220 3.99 -25.47 14.89
N THR A 221 4.08 -24.13 14.80
CA THR A 221 2.95 -23.21 14.93
C THR A 221 3.11 -21.99 14.04
N ALA A 222 2.00 -21.34 13.67
CA ALA A 222 1.98 -20.07 12.95
C ALA A 222 1.20 -18.98 13.72
N ASP A 223 0.76 -19.24 14.96
CA ASP A 223 0.34 -18.21 15.89
C ASP A 223 1.58 -17.49 16.46
N PHE A 224 1.40 -16.28 17.03
CA PHE A 224 2.55 -15.49 17.48
C PHE A 224 3.28 -16.05 18.72
N SER A 225 2.97 -17.25 19.19
CA SER A 225 3.82 -17.97 20.16
C SER A 225 5.17 -18.38 19.54
N PHE A 226 5.26 -18.52 18.20
CA PHE A 226 6.55 -18.75 17.53
C PHE A 226 7.56 -17.64 17.80
N VAL A 227 7.13 -16.42 18.04
CA VAL A 227 8.01 -15.29 18.38
C VAL A 227 8.77 -15.57 19.68
N GLU A 228 8.10 -16.13 20.70
CA GLU A 228 8.75 -16.51 21.95
C GLU A 228 9.68 -17.69 21.76
N LEU A 229 9.35 -18.65 20.91
CA LEU A 229 10.24 -19.75 20.54
C LEU A 229 11.49 -19.23 19.83
N ALA A 230 11.33 -18.30 18.88
CA ALA A 230 12.44 -17.65 18.19
C ALA A 230 13.32 -16.84 19.15
N LYS A 231 12.75 -16.08 20.10
CA LYS A 231 13.49 -15.36 21.15
C LYS A 231 14.37 -16.32 21.96
N ARG A 232 13.85 -17.48 22.37
CA ARG A 232 14.65 -18.49 23.07
C ARG A 232 15.82 -18.98 22.25
N GLN A 233 15.64 -19.17 20.93
CA GLN A 233 16.72 -19.56 20.01
C GLN A 233 17.76 -18.45 19.83
N VAL A 234 17.35 -17.17 19.76
CA VAL A 234 18.27 -16.03 19.78
C VAL A 234 19.14 -16.05 21.01
N LEU A 235 18.55 -16.22 22.20
CA LEU A 235 19.28 -16.29 23.47
C LEU A 235 20.22 -17.50 23.55
N ALA A 236 19.86 -18.61 22.92
CA ALA A 236 20.69 -19.82 22.84
C ALA A 236 21.78 -19.75 21.77
N GLY A 237 21.81 -18.70 20.94
CA GLY A 237 22.72 -18.59 19.80
C GLY A 237 22.53 -19.66 18.73
N ASN A 238 21.34 -20.23 18.61
CA ASN A 238 21.04 -21.36 17.74
C ASN A 238 19.99 -21.00 16.68
N ALA A 239 20.43 -20.81 15.44
CA ALA A 239 19.55 -20.49 14.31
C ALA A 239 19.10 -21.79 13.60
N PRO A 240 17.78 -22.02 13.44
CA PRO A 240 17.26 -23.17 12.70
C PRO A 240 17.71 -23.17 11.24
N LEU A 241 17.99 -24.35 10.69
CA LEU A 241 18.27 -24.48 9.28
C LEU A 241 17.04 -24.02 8.46
N GLY A 242 17.27 -23.12 7.50
CA GLY A 242 16.21 -22.59 6.64
C GLY A 242 15.58 -21.27 7.11
N VAL A 243 15.91 -20.76 8.33
CA VAL A 243 15.37 -19.50 8.84
C VAL A 243 15.65 -18.32 7.91
N TYR A 244 16.82 -18.28 7.26
CA TYR A 244 17.18 -17.28 6.26
C TYR A 244 16.17 -17.26 5.09
N ALA A 245 15.87 -18.42 4.52
CA ALA A 245 14.91 -18.53 3.41
C ALA A 245 13.50 -18.09 3.82
N VAL A 246 13.06 -18.46 5.03
CA VAL A 246 11.78 -18.03 5.59
C VAL A 246 11.72 -16.51 5.74
N CYS A 247 12.78 -15.88 6.26
CA CYS A 247 12.87 -14.42 6.36
C CYS A 247 12.78 -13.76 4.97
N LEU A 248 13.46 -14.29 3.95
CA LEU A 248 13.39 -13.75 2.58
C LEU A 248 12.00 -13.88 1.97
N LEU A 249 11.31 -14.99 2.21
CA LEU A 249 9.94 -15.20 1.73
C LEU A 249 8.95 -14.23 2.39
N LEU A 250 9.04 -14.02 3.69
CA LEU A 250 8.26 -13.00 4.40
C LEU A 250 8.60 -11.59 3.93
N PHE A 251 9.89 -11.33 3.68
CA PHE A 251 10.35 -10.03 3.15
C PHE A 251 9.84 -9.78 1.72
N LEU A 252 9.75 -10.81 0.88
CA LEU A 252 9.13 -10.69 -0.46
C LEU A 252 7.67 -10.23 -0.34
N GLY A 253 6.91 -10.80 0.60
CA GLY A 253 5.57 -10.33 0.94
C GLY A 253 5.56 -8.86 1.36
N ALA A 254 6.47 -8.47 2.25
CA ALA A 254 6.63 -7.10 2.69
C ALA A 254 6.99 -6.14 1.53
N CYS A 255 7.85 -6.55 0.58
CA CYS A 255 8.19 -5.77 -0.61
C CYS A 255 6.95 -5.49 -1.49
N GLY A 256 6.03 -6.44 -1.61
CA GLY A 256 4.78 -6.26 -2.35
C GLY A 256 3.96 -5.10 -1.78
N LYS A 257 3.50 -5.21 -0.53
CA LYS A 257 2.63 -4.21 0.10
C LYS A 257 3.33 -2.88 0.35
N SER A 258 4.60 -2.91 0.76
CA SER A 258 5.36 -1.70 1.08
C SER A 258 6.16 -1.15 -0.09
N ALA A 259 5.88 -1.60 -1.30
CA ALA A 259 6.45 -1.07 -2.54
C ALA A 259 7.98 -0.92 -2.50
N GLN A 260 8.68 -1.96 -2.02
CA GLN A 260 10.13 -2.02 -2.09
C GLN A 260 10.59 -2.63 -3.41
N GLY A 261 11.80 -2.29 -3.85
CA GLY A 261 12.36 -2.88 -5.06
C GLY A 261 12.42 -4.41 -4.99
N PRO A 262 12.04 -5.14 -6.07
CA PRO A 262 11.59 -4.64 -7.37
C PRO A 262 10.06 -4.40 -7.50
N LEU A 263 9.25 -4.68 -6.46
CA LEU A 263 7.77 -4.70 -6.52
C LEU A 263 7.10 -3.31 -6.33
N TYR A 264 7.86 -2.21 -6.37
CA TYR A 264 7.34 -0.85 -6.13
C TYR A 264 6.47 -0.29 -7.27
N VAL A 265 6.52 -0.86 -8.46
CA VAL A 265 6.01 -0.30 -9.72
C VAL A 265 4.50 -0.01 -9.75
N TRP A 266 3.72 -0.62 -8.86
CA TRP A 266 2.29 -0.40 -8.78
C TRP A 266 1.91 0.90 -8.06
N LEU A 267 2.77 1.37 -7.13
CA LEU A 267 2.42 2.45 -6.21
C LEU A 267 2.25 3.80 -6.90
N PRO A 268 3.10 4.22 -7.88
CA PRO A 268 2.88 5.47 -8.60
C PRO A 268 1.62 5.45 -9.50
N ASP A 269 1.23 4.29 -10.02
CA ASP A 269 0.03 4.15 -10.85
C ASP A 269 -1.25 4.10 -9.99
N ALA A 270 -1.14 3.74 -8.70
CA ALA A 270 -2.24 3.80 -7.74
C ALA A 270 -2.82 5.22 -7.57
N MET A 271 -2.14 6.26 -8.09
CA MET A 271 -2.65 7.63 -8.15
C MET A 271 -3.87 7.79 -9.08
N ALA A 272 -4.25 6.78 -9.85
CA ALA A 272 -5.46 6.76 -10.68
C ALA A 272 -6.75 6.83 -9.85
N GLY A 273 -6.74 6.35 -8.62
CA GLY A 273 -7.87 6.43 -7.69
C GLY A 273 -8.12 7.83 -7.11
N PRO A 274 -9.27 8.03 -6.42
CA PRO A 274 -9.57 9.27 -5.70
C PRO A 274 -8.49 9.63 -4.68
N THR A 275 -8.20 10.93 -4.50
CA THR A 275 -7.08 11.37 -3.63
C THR A 275 -7.20 10.92 -2.17
N PRO A 276 -8.39 10.86 -1.52
CA PRO A 276 -8.49 10.33 -0.16
C PRO A 276 -8.12 8.84 -0.07
N VAL A 277 -8.34 8.06 -1.15
CA VAL A 277 -7.86 6.68 -1.24
C VAL A 277 -6.33 6.64 -1.23
N SER A 278 -5.69 7.53 -2.01
CA SER A 278 -4.24 7.65 -2.01
C SER A 278 -3.72 8.00 -0.61
N ALA A 279 -4.38 8.91 0.11
CA ALA A 279 -4.04 9.23 1.49
C ALA A 279 -4.15 8.00 2.41
N LEU A 280 -5.24 7.22 2.31
CA LEU A 280 -5.45 6.03 3.14
C LEU A 280 -4.38 4.96 2.88
N ILE A 281 -4.19 4.57 1.62
CA ILE A 281 -3.24 3.52 1.22
C ILE A 281 -1.80 3.90 1.60
N HIS A 282 -1.39 5.16 1.34
CA HIS A 282 0.02 5.57 1.35
C HIS A 282 0.48 6.21 2.65
N ALA A 283 -0.42 6.63 3.56
CA ALA A 283 -0.01 7.28 4.80
C ALA A 283 0.08 6.31 5.98
N ALA A 284 -1.01 5.59 6.28
CA ALA A 284 -1.19 4.95 7.59
C ALA A 284 -1.51 3.45 7.52
N THR A 285 -1.74 2.88 6.33
CA THR A 285 -2.36 1.55 6.25
C THR A 285 -1.57 0.57 5.39
N MET A 286 -2.04 0.22 4.19
CA MET A 286 -1.52 -0.89 3.38
C MET A 286 0.01 -0.88 3.22
N VAL A 287 0.60 0.27 2.89
CA VAL A 287 2.04 0.35 2.64
C VAL A 287 2.89 0.23 3.91
N THR A 288 2.31 0.42 5.09
CA THR A 288 3.00 0.24 6.36
C THR A 288 2.95 -1.21 6.86
N ALA A 289 2.09 -2.04 6.26
CA ALA A 289 1.89 -3.43 6.67
C ALA A 289 3.16 -4.28 6.55
N GLY A 290 4.01 -4.04 5.53
CA GLY A 290 5.28 -4.77 5.40
C GLY A 290 6.28 -4.40 6.49
N VAL A 291 6.38 -3.14 6.89
CA VAL A 291 7.22 -2.70 8.00
C VAL A 291 6.73 -3.33 9.31
N TYR A 292 5.40 -3.31 9.52
CA TYR A 292 4.77 -3.98 10.65
C TYR A 292 5.07 -5.49 10.68
N LEU A 293 4.99 -6.18 9.55
CA LEU A 293 5.31 -7.61 9.45
C LEU A 293 6.75 -7.91 9.87
N ILE A 294 7.72 -7.13 9.36
CA ILE A 294 9.14 -7.30 9.73
C ILE A 294 9.35 -7.04 11.23
N ALA A 295 8.77 -5.96 11.77
CA ALA A 295 8.86 -5.67 13.20
C ALA A 295 8.17 -6.75 14.05
N ARG A 296 7.01 -7.26 13.63
CA ARG A 296 6.28 -8.36 14.30
C ARG A 296 7.09 -9.66 14.33
N CYS A 297 7.84 -9.93 13.28
CA CYS A 297 8.71 -11.09 13.14
C CYS A 297 10.18 -10.81 13.52
N SER A 298 10.45 -9.71 14.26
CA SER A 298 11.83 -9.27 14.57
C SER A 298 12.71 -10.37 15.14
N ALA A 299 12.21 -11.19 16.08
CA ALA A 299 12.95 -12.32 16.64
C ALA A 299 13.43 -13.33 15.56
N LEU A 300 12.60 -13.56 14.54
CA LEU A 300 12.94 -14.43 13.42
C LEU A 300 14.05 -13.80 12.56
N PHE A 301 13.94 -12.50 12.27
CA PHE A 301 14.92 -11.78 11.47
C PHE A 301 16.29 -11.64 12.19
N VAL A 302 16.29 -11.51 13.52
CA VAL A 302 17.53 -11.49 14.31
C VAL A 302 18.29 -12.83 14.24
N LEU A 303 17.58 -13.95 14.05
CA LEU A 303 18.22 -15.27 13.79
C LEU A 303 18.87 -15.36 12.41
N ALA A 304 18.58 -14.41 11.49
CA ALA A 304 19.09 -14.39 10.12
C ALA A 304 19.75 -13.04 9.79
N PRO A 305 20.95 -12.72 10.31
CA PRO A 305 21.61 -11.42 10.12
C PRO A 305 21.84 -11.05 8.65
N ASP A 306 22.12 -12.03 7.79
CA ASP A 306 22.27 -11.80 6.36
C ASP A 306 20.95 -11.35 5.70
N ALA A 307 19.80 -11.85 6.18
CA ALA A 307 18.49 -11.37 5.72
C ALA A 307 18.25 -9.92 6.17
N LEU A 308 18.60 -9.56 7.41
CA LEU A 308 18.55 -8.16 7.88
C LEU A 308 19.41 -7.25 7.01
N THR A 309 20.64 -7.66 6.73
CA THR A 309 21.56 -6.92 5.85
C THR A 309 20.93 -6.68 4.48
N LEU A 310 20.32 -7.69 3.88
CA LEU A 310 19.61 -7.55 2.58
C LEU A 310 18.44 -6.57 2.69
N VAL A 311 17.63 -6.66 3.76
CA VAL A 311 16.53 -5.72 4.03
C VAL A 311 17.04 -4.28 4.09
N ALA A 312 18.16 -4.04 4.79
CA ALA A 312 18.78 -2.72 4.92
C ALA A 312 19.21 -2.16 3.56
N TRP A 313 19.88 -2.96 2.73
CA TRP A 313 20.37 -2.54 1.42
C TRP A 313 19.22 -2.29 0.43
N ILE A 314 18.19 -3.14 0.40
CA ILE A 314 17.01 -2.94 -0.43
C ILE A 314 16.25 -1.70 0.02
N GLY A 315 16.12 -1.49 1.34
CA GLY A 315 15.49 -0.30 1.90
C GLY A 315 16.20 0.98 1.49
N ALA A 316 17.52 1.06 1.73
CA ALA A 316 18.33 2.23 1.36
C ALA A 316 18.36 2.46 -0.16
N GLY A 317 18.52 1.39 -0.95
CA GLY A 317 18.50 1.45 -2.41
C GLY A 317 17.16 1.95 -2.96
N THR A 318 16.05 1.46 -2.40
CA THR A 318 14.70 1.92 -2.76
C THR A 318 14.49 3.38 -2.37
N ALA A 319 15.00 3.79 -1.20
CA ALA A 319 14.86 5.17 -0.72
C ALA A 319 15.52 6.17 -1.67
N ILE A 320 16.77 5.97 -2.03
CA ILE A 320 17.50 6.87 -2.95
C ILE A 320 16.94 6.81 -4.37
N PHE A 321 16.63 5.62 -4.87
CA PHE A 321 16.08 5.41 -6.19
C PHE A 321 14.76 6.19 -6.37
N ALA A 322 13.81 6.03 -5.45
CA ALA A 322 12.54 6.74 -5.50
C ALA A 322 12.70 8.26 -5.33
N ALA A 323 13.65 8.71 -4.50
CA ALA A 323 13.94 10.13 -4.32
C ALA A 323 14.46 10.78 -5.62
N THR A 324 15.31 10.08 -6.38
CA THR A 324 15.78 10.59 -7.69
C THR A 324 14.62 10.80 -8.66
N ILE A 325 13.67 9.86 -8.72
CA ILE A 325 12.49 10.00 -9.59
C ILE A 325 11.60 11.16 -9.13
N GLY A 326 11.42 11.33 -7.81
CA GLY A 326 10.65 12.43 -7.22
C GLY A 326 11.13 13.82 -7.65
N LEU A 327 12.43 14.00 -7.93
CA LEU A 327 13.01 15.25 -8.43
C LEU A 327 12.42 15.67 -9.78
N ALA A 328 12.10 14.70 -10.65
CA ALA A 328 11.73 14.93 -12.05
C ALA A 328 10.21 14.90 -12.30
N GLN A 329 9.40 14.36 -11.35
CA GLN A 329 7.95 14.28 -11.55
C GLN A 329 7.29 15.66 -11.48
N ASN A 330 6.29 15.87 -12.35
CA ASN A 330 5.52 17.12 -12.43
C ASN A 330 4.08 16.97 -11.93
N ASP A 331 3.56 15.76 -11.83
CA ASP A 331 2.26 15.46 -11.21
C ASP A 331 2.39 15.49 -9.69
N ILE A 332 1.58 16.33 -9.01
CA ILE A 332 1.62 16.53 -7.56
C ILE A 332 1.41 15.22 -6.78
N LYS A 333 0.50 14.34 -7.24
CA LYS A 333 0.26 13.03 -6.61
C LYS A 333 1.42 12.07 -6.84
N LYS A 334 2.03 12.07 -8.04
CA LYS A 334 3.16 11.19 -8.35
C LYS A 334 4.41 11.57 -7.56
N VAL A 335 4.70 12.86 -7.35
CA VAL A 335 5.78 13.29 -6.43
C VAL A 335 5.55 12.70 -5.04
N LEU A 336 4.33 12.80 -4.50
CA LEU A 336 3.97 12.26 -3.19
C LEU A 336 4.05 10.72 -3.17
N ALA A 337 3.72 10.04 -4.26
CA ALA A 337 3.85 8.59 -4.39
C ALA A 337 5.30 8.13 -4.28
N TYR A 338 6.21 8.70 -5.09
CA TYR A 338 7.64 8.39 -5.01
C TYR A 338 8.26 8.79 -3.66
N SER A 339 7.78 9.89 -3.09
CA SER A 339 8.13 10.26 -1.73
C SER A 339 7.69 9.19 -0.70
N THR A 340 6.54 8.51 -0.91
CA THR A 340 6.12 7.39 -0.05
C THR A 340 7.06 6.20 -0.19
N VAL A 341 7.38 5.78 -1.42
CA VAL A 341 8.34 4.71 -1.67
C VAL A 341 9.68 5.00 -0.99
N SER A 342 10.16 6.25 -1.09
CA SER A 342 11.40 6.68 -0.45
C SER A 342 11.35 6.59 1.08
N GLN A 343 10.27 7.06 1.72
CA GLN A 343 10.13 7.00 3.19
C GLN A 343 9.97 5.56 3.70
N LEU A 344 9.25 4.72 2.97
CA LEU A 344 9.19 3.28 3.28
C LEU A 344 10.58 2.64 3.20
N GLY A 345 11.40 3.03 2.22
CA GLY A 345 12.79 2.59 2.14
C GLY A 345 13.59 2.92 3.40
N TYR A 346 13.40 4.10 4.02
CA TYR A 346 14.00 4.41 5.33
C TYR A 346 13.50 3.50 6.45
N MET A 347 12.21 3.15 6.46
CA MET A 347 11.66 2.25 7.47
C MET A 347 12.26 0.83 7.34
N PHE A 348 12.44 0.36 6.10
CA PHE A 348 13.12 -0.92 5.85
C PHE A 348 14.62 -0.85 6.16
N LEU A 349 15.28 0.27 5.88
CA LEU A 349 16.66 0.50 6.33
C LEU A 349 16.75 0.36 7.85
N ALA A 350 15.86 1.00 8.61
CA ALA A 350 15.80 0.90 10.06
C ALA A 350 15.62 -0.55 10.54
N CYS A 351 14.62 -1.25 10.00
CA CYS A 351 14.37 -2.65 10.32
C CYS A 351 15.59 -3.52 9.99
N GLY A 352 16.22 -3.28 8.83
CA GLY A 352 17.36 -4.06 8.36
C GLY A 352 18.65 -3.86 9.16
N VAL A 353 18.83 -2.71 9.81
CA VAL A 353 19.93 -2.52 10.77
C VAL A 353 19.55 -2.94 12.20
N GLY A 354 18.39 -3.58 12.38
CA GLY A 354 17.89 -4.07 13.66
C GLY A 354 17.17 -3.03 14.52
N ALA A 355 17.02 -1.79 14.05
CA ALA A 355 16.33 -0.71 14.76
C ALA A 355 14.84 -0.70 14.47
N PHE A 356 14.13 -1.80 14.79
CA PHE A 356 12.70 -1.97 14.51
C PHE A 356 11.84 -0.88 15.14
N GLY A 357 12.16 -0.47 16.38
CA GLY A 357 11.48 0.62 17.08
C GLY A 357 11.58 1.94 16.32
N ALA A 358 12.76 2.30 15.78
CA ALA A 358 12.95 3.49 14.95
C ALA A 358 12.14 3.42 13.65
N GLY A 359 12.10 2.24 13.01
CA GLY A 359 11.26 2.00 11.84
C GLY A 359 9.78 2.25 12.13
N MET A 360 9.25 1.68 13.22
CA MET A 360 7.86 1.85 13.63
C MET A 360 7.54 3.26 14.11
N PHE A 361 8.47 3.95 14.75
CA PHE A 361 8.31 5.36 15.10
C PHE A 361 8.22 6.24 13.85
N HIS A 362 9.01 5.93 12.82
CA HIS A 362 8.89 6.65 11.56
C HIS A 362 7.57 6.34 10.83
N VAL A 363 7.04 5.12 10.91
CA VAL A 363 5.67 4.79 10.45
C VAL A 363 4.65 5.68 11.14
N PHE A 364 4.73 5.81 12.47
CA PHE A 364 3.82 6.63 13.28
C PHE A 364 3.83 8.09 12.84
N THR A 365 4.99 8.74 12.79
CA THR A 365 5.12 10.14 12.38
C THR A 365 4.74 10.34 10.92
N HIS A 366 5.15 9.41 10.03
CA HIS A 366 4.83 9.40 8.61
C HIS A 366 3.33 9.41 8.35
N SER A 367 2.55 8.68 9.14
CA SER A 367 1.11 8.59 8.98
C SER A 367 0.42 9.96 8.99
N PHE A 368 0.88 10.89 9.82
CA PHE A 368 0.30 12.23 9.97
C PHE A 368 0.73 13.18 8.85
N PHE A 369 2.04 13.38 8.66
CA PHE A 369 2.47 14.32 7.63
C PHE A 369 2.15 13.83 6.22
N LYS A 370 2.12 12.53 5.98
CA LYS A 370 1.82 11.99 4.67
C LYS A 370 0.33 12.08 4.33
N ALA A 371 -0.54 11.79 5.30
CA ALA A 371 -1.97 12.01 5.13
C ALA A 371 -2.26 13.49 4.87
N CYS A 372 -1.63 14.40 5.64
CA CYS A 372 -1.76 15.83 5.43
C CYS A 372 -1.33 16.26 4.02
N LEU A 373 -0.21 15.74 3.50
CA LEU A 373 0.29 16.05 2.17
C LEU A 373 -0.64 15.53 1.06
N PHE A 374 -1.12 14.28 1.16
CA PHE A 374 -2.04 13.74 0.16
C PHE A 374 -3.41 14.42 0.19
N LEU A 375 -3.99 14.63 1.36
CA LEU A 375 -5.26 15.35 1.47
C LEU A 375 -5.11 16.82 1.05
N GLY A 376 -3.99 17.46 1.40
CA GLY A 376 -3.66 18.82 0.94
C GLY A 376 -3.53 18.88 -0.59
N SER A 377 -2.88 17.89 -1.23
CA SER A 377 -2.84 17.81 -2.69
C SER A 377 -4.25 17.64 -3.28
N GLY A 378 -5.12 16.86 -2.62
CA GLY A 378 -6.52 16.73 -3.00
C GLY A 378 -7.27 18.06 -2.94
N SER A 379 -7.01 18.86 -1.90
CA SER A 379 -7.57 20.22 -1.78
C SER A 379 -7.09 21.14 -2.90
N VAL A 380 -5.80 21.10 -3.27
CA VAL A 380 -5.25 21.84 -4.41
C VAL A 380 -5.91 21.40 -5.71
N ILE A 381 -6.00 20.11 -5.98
CA ILE A 381 -6.63 19.52 -7.18
C ILE A 381 -8.11 19.92 -7.27
N HIS A 382 -8.82 19.94 -6.12
CA HIS A 382 -10.21 20.38 -6.04
C HIS A 382 -10.35 21.87 -6.40
N ALA A 383 -9.46 22.71 -5.87
CA ALA A 383 -9.42 24.15 -6.16
C ALA A 383 -9.03 24.47 -7.61
N MET A 384 -8.26 23.60 -8.27
CA MET A 384 -7.76 23.73 -9.64
C MET A 384 -8.56 22.92 -10.66
N HIS A 385 -9.82 22.59 -10.37
CA HIS A 385 -10.72 21.87 -11.30
C HIS A 385 -10.11 20.57 -11.89
N HIS A 386 -9.52 19.74 -11.02
CA HIS A 386 -8.87 18.45 -11.30
C HIS A 386 -7.51 18.52 -12.03
N GLU A 387 -6.88 19.70 -12.17
CA GLU A 387 -5.51 19.79 -12.68
C GLU A 387 -4.52 19.18 -11.65
N GLN A 388 -3.59 18.35 -12.13
CA GLN A 388 -2.57 17.68 -11.32
C GLN A 388 -1.14 18.09 -11.69
N ASP A 389 -0.94 18.72 -12.84
CA ASP A 389 0.39 19.17 -13.30
C ASP A 389 0.81 20.46 -12.60
N MET A 390 1.83 20.36 -11.74
CA MET A 390 2.37 21.51 -11.00
C MET A 390 2.90 22.61 -11.89
N ARG A 391 3.24 22.33 -13.16
CA ARG A 391 3.70 23.34 -14.11
C ARG A 391 2.59 24.32 -14.48
N LYS A 392 1.33 23.88 -14.37
CA LYS A 392 0.14 24.70 -14.63
C LYS A 392 -0.42 25.35 -13.37
N MET A 393 0.21 25.13 -12.19
CA MET A 393 -0.17 25.75 -10.93
C MET A 393 0.67 26.99 -10.67
N GLY A 394 0.48 27.66 -9.53
CA GLY A 394 1.25 28.80 -9.03
C GLY A 394 0.38 29.85 -8.38
N GLY A 395 0.97 30.65 -7.47
CA GLY A 395 0.30 31.76 -6.82
C GLY A 395 -0.87 31.38 -5.89
N LEU A 396 -1.00 30.09 -5.50
CA LEU A 396 -2.15 29.60 -4.74
C LEU A 396 -2.09 29.93 -3.24
N ALA A 397 -0.95 30.37 -2.69
CA ALA A 397 -0.78 30.60 -1.25
C ALA A 397 -1.80 31.60 -0.67
N GLY A 398 -2.14 32.65 -1.41
CA GLY A 398 -3.11 33.65 -0.99
C GLY A 398 -4.57 33.25 -1.22
N ARG A 399 -4.83 32.31 -2.13
CA ARG A 399 -6.19 31.89 -2.52
C ARG A 399 -6.71 30.72 -1.69
N ILE A 400 -5.83 29.77 -1.33
CA ILE A 400 -6.13 28.63 -0.46
C ILE A 400 -5.18 28.59 0.74
N PRO A 401 -5.25 29.60 1.62
CA PRO A 401 -4.26 29.81 2.69
C PRO A 401 -4.26 28.72 3.76
N GLN A 402 -5.38 28.06 4.06
CA GLN A 402 -5.44 26.97 5.04
C GLN A 402 -4.75 25.73 4.49
N THR A 403 -5.05 25.35 3.25
CA THR A 403 -4.40 24.25 2.54
C THR A 403 -2.90 24.50 2.42
N PHE A 404 -2.48 25.73 2.05
CA PHE A 404 -1.06 26.08 1.97
C PHE A 404 -0.33 25.90 3.29
N ARG A 405 -0.87 26.47 4.39
CA ARG A 405 -0.21 26.42 5.72
C ARG A 405 -0.06 24.99 6.22
N THR A 406 -1.10 24.18 6.09
CA THR A 406 -1.08 22.78 6.54
C THR A 406 -0.13 21.93 5.71
N MET A 407 -0.11 22.10 4.37
CA MET A 407 0.86 21.43 3.49
C MET A 407 2.30 21.88 3.75
N LEU A 408 2.53 23.16 4.04
CA LEU A 408 3.87 23.66 4.38
C LEU A 408 4.40 23.00 5.66
N VAL A 409 3.58 22.94 6.73
CA VAL A 409 3.96 22.26 7.98
C VAL A 409 4.31 20.79 7.71
N ALA A 410 3.47 20.06 6.98
CA ALA A 410 3.72 18.67 6.66
C ALA A 410 4.95 18.48 5.75
N THR A 411 5.22 19.43 4.83
CA THR A 411 6.42 19.43 3.99
C THR A 411 7.70 19.63 4.81
N LEU A 412 7.69 20.56 5.75
CA LEU A 412 8.82 20.77 6.66
C LEU A 412 9.03 19.56 7.58
N ALA A 413 7.93 18.90 8.02
CA ALA A 413 8.01 17.70 8.83
C ALA A 413 8.68 16.54 8.04
N ILE A 414 8.23 16.22 6.84
CA ILE A 414 8.85 15.16 6.04
C ILE A 414 10.29 15.49 5.61
N ALA A 415 10.62 16.77 5.45
CA ALA A 415 12.00 17.21 5.19
C ALA A 415 12.93 16.98 6.37
N GLY A 416 12.40 16.83 7.59
CA GLY A 416 13.20 16.61 8.80
C GLY A 416 13.69 17.92 9.43
N ILE A 417 12.82 18.93 9.49
CA ILE A 417 13.14 20.22 10.11
C ILE A 417 12.71 20.24 11.60
N VAL A 418 13.61 20.66 12.48
CA VAL A 418 13.36 20.84 13.92
C VAL A 418 12.32 21.93 14.13
N PRO A 419 11.36 21.79 15.07
CA PRO A 419 11.11 20.67 16.00
C PRO A 419 10.01 19.69 15.51
N LEU A 420 9.84 19.52 14.21
CA LEU A 420 8.75 18.74 13.64
C LEU A 420 8.99 17.22 13.73
N ALA A 421 7.90 16.45 13.69
CA ALA A 421 7.90 15.03 14.00
C ALA A 421 8.87 14.20 13.13
N GLY A 422 8.99 14.53 11.85
CA GLY A 422 9.86 13.82 10.92
C GLY A 422 11.35 13.98 11.18
N PHE A 423 11.79 15.03 11.87
CA PHE A 423 13.17 15.18 12.29
C PHE A 423 13.56 14.07 13.25
N PHE A 424 12.87 13.93 14.37
CA PHE A 424 13.20 12.95 15.40
C PHE A 424 13.19 11.51 14.87
N SER A 425 12.16 11.16 14.11
CA SER A 425 12.02 9.79 13.62
C SER A 425 13.01 9.43 12.51
N LYS A 426 13.33 10.35 11.59
CA LYS A 426 14.31 10.11 10.53
C LYS A 426 15.74 10.09 11.08
N ASP A 427 16.01 10.98 12.01
CA ASP A 427 17.34 11.05 12.64
C ASP A 427 17.63 9.81 13.48
N MET A 428 16.62 9.27 14.18
CA MET A 428 16.74 7.98 14.87
C MET A 428 17.11 6.84 13.92
N ILE A 429 16.54 6.81 12.69
CA ILE A 429 16.91 5.82 11.66
C ILE A 429 18.37 5.97 11.24
N LEU A 430 18.77 7.20 10.91
CA LEU A 430 20.13 7.48 10.47
C LEU A 430 21.15 7.23 11.57
N GLY A 431 20.87 7.66 12.79
CA GLY A 431 21.69 7.41 13.97
C GLY A 431 21.88 5.91 14.23
N SER A 432 20.77 5.13 14.13
CA SER A 432 20.86 3.67 14.29
C SER A 432 21.71 3.00 13.21
N ALA A 433 21.65 3.46 11.97
CA ALA A 433 22.50 2.95 10.89
C ALA A 433 24.00 3.24 11.15
N ALA A 434 24.31 4.43 11.67
CA ALA A 434 25.68 4.81 12.05
C ALA A 434 26.16 4.01 13.29
N ALA A 435 25.33 3.89 14.32
CA ALA A 435 25.62 3.15 15.55
C ALA A 435 25.87 1.65 15.30
N SER A 436 25.16 1.07 14.32
CA SER A 436 25.36 -0.31 13.87
C SER A 436 26.58 -0.48 12.94
N GLY A 437 27.38 0.57 12.70
CA GLY A 437 28.57 0.52 11.85
C GLY A 437 28.29 0.56 10.33
N HIS A 438 27.05 0.72 9.91
CA HIS A 438 26.64 0.76 8.49
C HIS A 438 26.78 2.16 7.88
N TRP A 439 27.99 2.72 7.88
CA TRP A 439 28.29 4.08 7.43
C TRP A 439 27.87 4.37 5.97
N VAL A 440 28.00 3.38 5.07
CA VAL A 440 27.57 3.54 3.67
C VAL A 440 26.03 3.75 3.60
N LEU A 441 25.28 2.96 4.35
CA LEU A 441 23.82 3.09 4.42
C LEU A 441 23.39 4.41 5.06
N TYR A 442 24.13 4.86 6.11
CA TYR A 442 23.96 6.19 6.69
C TYR A 442 24.14 7.31 5.64
N LEU A 443 25.24 7.27 4.86
CA LEU A 443 25.52 8.27 3.83
C LEU A 443 24.46 8.28 2.71
N VAL A 444 24.00 7.10 2.27
CA VAL A 444 22.91 6.96 1.30
C VAL A 444 21.64 7.57 1.87
N GLY A 445 21.29 7.27 3.12
CA GLY A 445 20.14 7.85 3.81
C GLY A 445 20.26 9.38 3.95
N LEU A 446 21.41 9.88 4.40
CA LEU A 446 21.67 11.31 4.55
C LEU A 446 21.51 12.09 3.22
N PHE A 447 22.11 11.56 2.15
CA PHE A 447 21.97 12.16 0.82
C PHE A 447 20.50 12.14 0.36
N THR A 448 19.79 11.05 0.59
CA THR A 448 18.35 10.91 0.27
C THR A 448 17.51 11.90 1.08
N ALA A 449 17.89 12.25 2.32
CA ALA A 449 17.20 13.27 3.11
C ALA A 449 17.30 14.66 2.45
N GLY A 450 18.45 15.01 1.91
CA GLY A 450 18.64 16.23 1.13
C GLY A 450 17.78 16.26 -0.14
N LEU A 451 17.73 15.14 -0.88
CA LEU A 451 16.84 15.01 -2.05
C LEU A 451 15.36 15.13 -1.64
N THR A 452 14.99 14.54 -0.49
CA THR A 452 13.60 14.63 0.04
C THR A 452 13.23 16.09 0.32
N ALA A 453 14.08 16.83 1.01
CA ALA A 453 13.87 18.23 1.28
C ALA A 453 13.75 19.04 -0.01
N PHE A 454 14.59 18.77 -1.00
CA PHE A 454 14.57 19.45 -2.27
C PHE A 454 13.27 19.21 -3.05
N TYR A 455 12.89 17.94 -3.33
CA TYR A 455 11.71 17.69 -4.18
C TYR A 455 10.40 18.05 -3.49
N MET A 456 10.32 17.93 -2.18
CA MET A 456 9.13 18.35 -1.43
C MET A 456 8.96 19.86 -1.42
N PHE A 457 10.05 20.61 -1.29
CA PHE A 457 9.97 22.07 -1.34
C PHE A 457 9.83 22.60 -2.78
N ARG A 458 10.35 21.86 -3.78
CA ARG A 458 10.02 22.08 -5.20
C ARG A 458 8.50 21.99 -5.42
N LEU A 459 7.83 20.96 -4.88
CA LEU A 459 6.38 20.79 -4.97
C LEU A 459 5.66 22.01 -4.39
N VAL A 460 6.01 22.43 -3.16
CA VAL A 460 5.40 23.59 -2.53
C VAL A 460 5.66 24.86 -3.32
N SER A 461 6.89 25.05 -3.80
CA SER A 461 7.28 26.25 -4.55
C SER A 461 6.51 26.35 -5.86
N MET A 462 6.41 25.27 -6.61
CA MET A 462 5.71 25.26 -7.90
C MET A 462 4.19 25.40 -7.75
N THR A 463 3.61 24.90 -6.66
CA THR A 463 2.16 24.92 -6.44
C THR A 463 1.69 26.25 -5.86
N PHE A 464 2.38 26.77 -4.86
CA PHE A 464 1.85 27.86 -4.05
C PHE A 464 2.50 29.22 -4.32
N PHE A 465 3.69 29.25 -4.87
CA PHE A 465 4.44 30.50 -5.11
C PHE A 465 4.58 30.80 -6.62
N GLY A 466 5.16 31.95 -6.91
CA GLY A 466 5.31 32.46 -8.27
C GLY A 466 4.02 33.01 -8.87
N ALA A 467 4.02 33.26 -10.16
CA ALA A 467 2.83 33.72 -10.88
C ALA A 467 1.86 32.55 -11.14
N PRO A 468 0.54 32.77 -11.20
CA PRO A 468 -0.41 31.79 -11.70
C PRO A 468 -0.06 31.38 -13.14
N ARG A 469 -0.05 30.08 -13.42
CA ARG A 469 0.35 29.50 -14.71
C ARG A 469 -0.76 28.64 -15.34
N GLY A 470 -2.02 28.95 -15.03
CA GLY A 470 -3.19 28.24 -15.59
C GLY A 470 -3.35 28.48 -17.10
N ASP A 471 -4.14 27.62 -17.76
CA ASP A 471 -4.54 27.78 -19.16
C ASP A 471 -5.41 29.06 -19.36
N ASP A 472 -5.64 29.45 -20.62
CA ASP A 472 -6.46 30.61 -21.04
C ASP A 472 -7.91 30.63 -20.48
N HIS A 473 -8.34 29.55 -19.83
CA HIS A 473 -9.63 29.41 -19.15
C HIS A 473 -9.64 29.92 -17.71
N GLY A 474 -8.56 30.51 -17.19
CA GLY A 474 -8.55 31.18 -15.87
C GLY A 474 -8.69 30.26 -14.66
N HIS A 475 -8.45 28.95 -14.77
CA HIS A 475 -8.63 27.99 -13.67
C HIS A 475 -7.89 28.41 -12.38
N GLY A 476 -6.73 29.02 -12.49
CA GLY A 476 -6.01 29.56 -11.32
C GLY A 476 -6.66 30.80 -10.72
N GLU A 477 -7.41 31.60 -11.47
CA GLU A 477 -8.02 32.85 -10.99
C GLU A 477 -9.24 32.64 -10.11
N HIS A 478 -9.97 31.53 -10.30
CA HIS A 478 -11.17 31.18 -9.55
C HIS A 478 -10.94 30.17 -8.41
N ALA A 479 -9.67 29.85 -8.09
CA ALA A 479 -9.34 28.92 -7.01
C ALA A 479 -9.87 29.43 -5.66
N HIS A 480 -10.63 28.62 -4.96
CA HIS A 480 -11.19 28.90 -3.64
C HIS A 480 -10.84 27.82 -2.63
N GLU A 481 -10.85 28.18 -1.34
CA GLU A 481 -10.55 27.25 -0.27
C GLU A 481 -11.57 26.12 -0.18
N SER A 482 -11.12 24.94 0.20
CA SER A 482 -11.96 23.76 0.40
C SER A 482 -12.90 23.92 1.61
N PRO A 483 -14.04 23.21 1.66
CA PRO A 483 -14.98 23.27 2.77
C PRO A 483 -14.37 22.76 4.10
N ALA A 484 -15.01 23.10 5.22
CA ALA A 484 -14.55 22.74 6.57
C ALA A 484 -14.37 21.22 6.76
N THR A 485 -15.21 20.41 6.12
CA THR A 485 -15.07 18.93 6.14
C THR A 485 -13.72 18.45 5.59
N MET A 486 -13.06 19.25 4.76
CA MET A 486 -11.74 18.97 4.21
C MET A 486 -10.63 19.70 4.97
N THR A 487 -10.81 20.97 5.34
CA THR A 487 -9.77 21.76 5.99
C THR A 487 -9.55 21.41 7.47
N VAL A 488 -10.60 21.02 8.22
CA VAL A 488 -10.44 20.59 9.63
C VAL A 488 -9.55 19.35 9.77
N PRO A 489 -9.75 18.24 9.00
CA PRO A 489 -8.80 17.15 8.99
C PRO A 489 -7.36 17.56 8.66
N LEU A 490 -7.16 18.49 7.73
CA LEU A 490 -5.82 18.97 7.39
C LEU A 490 -5.14 19.66 8.59
N TRP A 491 -5.86 20.51 9.33
CA TRP A 491 -5.32 21.17 10.52
C TRP A 491 -4.98 20.19 11.64
N ILE A 492 -5.83 19.18 11.88
CA ILE A 492 -5.55 18.14 12.88
C ILE A 492 -4.28 17.34 12.49
N LEU A 493 -4.18 16.92 11.23
CA LEU A 493 -3.00 16.21 10.74
C LEU A 493 -1.73 17.07 10.76
N ALA A 494 -1.83 18.36 10.45
CA ALA A 494 -0.72 19.30 10.56
C ALA A 494 -0.27 19.47 12.02
N ALA A 495 -1.19 19.57 12.97
CA ALA A 495 -0.87 19.63 14.40
C ALA A 495 -0.13 18.37 14.86
N PHE A 496 -0.59 17.17 14.46
CA PHE A 496 0.13 15.92 14.76
C PHE A 496 1.49 15.83 14.05
N SER A 497 1.64 16.43 12.86
CA SER A 497 2.95 16.54 12.18
C SER A 497 3.96 17.38 12.96
N VAL A 498 3.49 18.21 13.88
CA VAL A 498 4.35 18.97 14.83
C VAL A 498 4.62 18.14 16.07
N VAL A 499 3.55 17.67 16.77
CA VAL A 499 3.69 17.15 18.14
C VAL A 499 4.01 15.66 18.23
N ALA A 500 3.72 14.87 17.19
CA ALA A 500 3.91 13.40 17.23
C ALA A 500 5.39 12.99 17.38
N GLY A 501 6.33 13.87 17.08
CA GLY A 501 7.76 13.64 17.33
C GLY A 501 8.16 13.67 18.80
N ALA A 502 7.38 14.32 19.64
CA ALA A 502 7.73 14.52 21.05
C ALA A 502 7.83 13.20 21.86
N VAL A 503 7.13 12.15 21.41
CA VAL A 503 7.18 10.82 22.08
C VAL A 503 8.48 10.05 21.81
N GLY A 504 9.32 10.49 20.85
CA GLY A 504 10.59 9.86 20.50
C GLY A 504 11.78 10.85 20.54
N ILE A 505 11.74 11.87 21.42
CA ILE A 505 12.89 12.76 21.60
C ILE A 505 14.04 11.96 22.22
N PRO A 506 15.24 11.93 21.58
CA PRO A 506 16.40 11.20 22.08
C PRO A 506 16.88 11.67 23.45
N ALA A 507 17.48 10.77 24.22
CA ALA A 507 18.03 11.09 25.54
C ALA A 507 19.08 12.19 25.50
N VAL A 508 19.88 12.28 24.44
CA VAL A 508 20.91 13.31 24.25
C VAL A 508 20.31 14.73 24.17
N LEU A 509 19.03 14.87 23.81
CA LEU A 509 18.28 16.14 23.83
C LEU A 509 17.42 16.30 25.09
N GLY A 510 17.62 15.48 26.12
CA GLY A 510 16.85 15.50 27.37
C GLY A 510 15.49 14.77 27.26
N GLY A 511 15.24 14.04 26.19
CA GLY A 511 14.04 13.24 26.01
C GLY A 511 14.10 11.88 26.72
N THR A 512 13.03 11.11 26.59
CA THR A 512 12.89 9.80 27.28
C THR A 512 12.76 8.63 26.31
N ASP A 513 12.76 8.89 25.01
CA ASP A 513 12.45 7.88 23.98
C ASP A 513 11.27 6.96 24.40
N ALA A 514 10.13 7.57 24.66
CA ALA A 514 8.98 6.85 25.18
C ALA A 514 8.47 5.79 24.19
N VAL A 515 8.59 6.02 22.89
CA VAL A 515 8.17 5.06 21.86
C VAL A 515 9.10 3.85 21.84
N GLY A 516 10.42 4.04 21.86
CA GLY A 516 11.38 2.95 21.90
C GLY A 516 11.13 2.04 23.11
N ARG A 517 11.05 2.62 24.31
CA ARG A 517 10.74 1.89 25.56
C ARG A 517 9.39 1.19 25.53
N PHE A 518 8.36 1.83 24.93
CA PHE A 518 7.05 1.23 24.81
C PHE A 518 7.04 0.00 23.89
N LEU A 519 7.82 0.04 22.80
CA LEU A 519 7.88 -1.05 21.83
C LEU A 519 8.84 -2.19 22.23
N GLU A 520 9.80 -1.93 23.10
CA GLU A 520 10.85 -2.86 23.48
C GLU A 520 10.36 -4.28 23.85
N PRO A 521 9.28 -4.44 24.63
CA PRO A 521 8.77 -5.79 24.95
C PRO A 521 8.26 -6.57 23.74
N SER A 522 7.80 -5.88 22.68
CA SER A 522 7.19 -6.47 21.50
C SER A 522 8.15 -6.72 20.34
N VAL A 523 9.40 -6.22 20.41
CA VAL A 523 10.41 -6.37 19.36
C VAL A 523 11.71 -6.95 19.94
N THR A 524 12.43 -7.71 19.13
CA THR A 524 13.73 -8.26 19.50
C THR A 524 14.80 -7.50 18.72
N HIS A 525 15.79 -6.97 19.41
CA HIS A 525 16.88 -6.21 18.80
C HIS A 525 18.18 -7.01 18.79
N PRO A 526 18.97 -6.97 17.70
CA PRO A 526 20.37 -7.32 17.80
C PRO A 526 21.10 -6.28 18.67
N PRO A 527 22.28 -6.59 19.23
CA PRO A 527 23.06 -5.59 19.96
C PRO A 527 23.45 -4.45 19.00
N ILE A 528 22.96 -3.25 19.28
CA ILE A 528 23.33 -2.02 18.59
C ILE A 528 24.37 -1.30 19.46
N GLY A 529 25.46 -0.86 18.87
CA GLY A 529 26.53 -0.15 19.60
C GLY A 529 26.03 1.18 20.19
N GLU A 530 26.55 1.54 21.35
CA GLU A 530 26.33 2.87 21.92
C GLU A 530 27.18 3.90 21.18
N MET A 531 26.57 5.04 20.85
CA MET A 531 27.23 6.14 20.17
C MET A 531 27.61 7.23 21.19
N ALA A 532 28.81 7.80 21.05
CA ALA A 532 29.21 8.94 21.89
C ALA A 532 28.27 10.12 21.66
N HIS A 533 27.76 10.75 22.73
CA HIS A 533 26.80 11.87 22.68
C HIS A 533 27.22 12.99 21.73
N GLY A 534 28.51 13.33 21.69
CA GLY A 534 29.03 14.37 20.80
C GLY A 534 28.93 13.99 19.32
N LEU A 535 29.13 12.72 18.98
CA LEU A 535 28.95 12.22 17.61
C LEU A 535 27.48 12.22 17.22
N GLU A 536 26.61 11.76 18.10
CA GLU A 536 25.15 11.76 17.88
C GLU A 536 24.63 13.16 17.56
N ILE A 537 24.96 14.17 18.40
CA ILE A 537 24.59 15.57 18.14
C ILE A 537 25.21 16.06 16.82
N GLY A 538 26.46 15.70 16.53
CA GLY A 538 27.12 16.06 15.27
C GLY A 538 26.40 15.53 14.05
N LEU A 539 25.95 14.28 14.08
CA LEU A 539 25.18 13.66 12.98
C LEU A 539 23.78 14.28 12.84
N MET A 540 23.11 14.60 13.96
CA MET A 540 21.83 15.32 13.96
C MET A 540 21.95 16.72 13.32
N LEU A 541 22.98 17.48 13.66
CA LEU A 541 23.25 18.79 13.05
C LEU A 541 23.58 18.68 11.56
N LEU A 542 24.31 17.65 11.17
CA LEU A 542 24.63 17.38 9.77
C LEU A 542 23.36 17.05 8.98
N SER A 543 22.49 16.19 9.49
CA SER A 543 21.22 15.85 8.83
C SER A 543 20.31 17.07 8.67
N LEU A 544 20.21 17.90 9.71
CA LEU A 544 19.50 19.17 9.65
C LEU A 544 20.11 20.13 8.61
N GLY A 545 21.44 20.26 8.59
CA GLY A 545 22.16 21.09 7.61
C GLY A 545 21.90 20.66 6.17
N VAL A 546 21.91 19.36 5.92
CA VAL A 546 21.59 18.77 4.59
C VAL A 546 20.14 19.05 4.20
N ALA A 547 19.19 18.89 5.14
CA ALA A 547 17.77 19.19 4.89
C ALA A 547 17.55 20.68 4.57
N VAL A 548 18.10 21.59 5.38
CA VAL A 548 18.02 23.05 5.15
C VAL A 548 18.64 23.45 3.81
N THR A 549 19.78 22.84 3.46
CA THR A 549 20.43 23.09 2.15
C THR A 549 19.54 22.65 0.99
N GLY A 550 18.89 21.47 1.10
CA GLY A 550 17.95 20.98 0.11
C GLY A 550 16.76 21.91 -0.08
N LEU A 551 16.17 22.40 1.02
CA LEU A 551 15.08 23.39 1.00
C LEU A 551 15.53 24.71 0.34
N ALA A 552 16.67 25.26 0.76
CA ALA A 552 17.21 26.53 0.25
C ALA A 552 17.50 26.44 -1.26
N TRP A 553 18.03 25.30 -1.70
CA TRP A 553 18.32 25.07 -3.11
C TRP A 553 17.02 24.97 -3.95
N ALA A 554 16.02 24.23 -3.48
CA ALA A 554 14.72 24.17 -4.13
C ALA A 554 14.06 25.57 -4.18
N TRP A 555 14.11 26.35 -3.10
CA TRP A 555 13.62 27.71 -3.08
C TRP A 555 14.33 28.63 -4.07
N ARG A 556 15.66 28.51 -4.17
CA ARG A 556 16.45 29.31 -5.11
C ARG A 556 16.06 29.06 -6.56
N TRP A 557 15.73 27.81 -6.90
CA TRP A 557 15.39 27.42 -8.26
C TRP A 557 13.91 27.64 -8.62
N TYR A 558 13.01 27.40 -7.69
CA TYR A 558 11.58 27.34 -7.95
C TYR A 558 10.75 28.40 -7.22
N GLY A 559 11.24 29.02 -6.15
CA GLY A 559 10.47 29.89 -5.26
C GLY A 559 10.00 31.21 -5.91
N ARG A 560 10.68 31.67 -6.96
CA ARG A 560 10.34 32.87 -7.73
C ARG A 560 10.03 32.56 -9.18
N ALA A 561 9.69 31.34 -9.49
CA ALA A 561 9.45 30.90 -10.86
C ALA A 561 8.25 31.66 -11.47
N ALA A 562 8.52 32.55 -12.41
CA ALA A 562 7.55 33.35 -13.13
C ALA A 562 7.54 33.03 -14.64
N GLY A 563 8.17 31.94 -15.03
CA GLY A 563 8.33 31.55 -16.43
C GLY A 563 7.11 30.82 -17.02
N PRO A 564 7.04 30.67 -18.33
CA PRO A 564 6.02 29.89 -19.02
C PRO A 564 6.08 28.43 -18.58
N VAL A 565 5.00 27.68 -18.83
CA VAL A 565 4.79 26.27 -18.43
C VAL A 565 5.98 25.36 -18.75
N GLU A 566 6.68 25.62 -19.87
CA GLU A 566 7.81 24.82 -20.34
C GLU A 566 9.13 25.14 -19.62
N ALA A 567 9.27 26.31 -19.03
CA ALA A 567 10.49 26.79 -18.38
C ALA A 567 10.22 27.38 -16.99
N VAL A 568 9.51 26.63 -16.13
CA VAL A 568 9.18 27.05 -14.76
C VAL A 568 10.42 27.48 -13.95
N SER A 569 11.58 26.89 -14.25
CA SER A 569 12.87 27.30 -13.71
C SER A 569 13.95 27.18 -14.78
N PRO A 570 14.47 28.29 -15.32
CA PRO A 570 15.56 28.24 -16.31
C PRO A 570 16.80 27.52 -15.80
N GLN A 571 17.10 27.62 -14.50
CA GLN A 571 18.24 26.95 -13.86
C GLN A 571 18.05 25.42 -13.81
N ALA A 572 16.84 24.97 -13.47
CA ALA A 572 16.53 23.54 -13.47
C ALA A 572 16.51 22.97 -14.90
N HIS A 573 16.02 23.72 -15.87
CA HIS A 573 16.04 23.33 -17.29
C HIS A 573 17.46 23.20 -17.80
N ALA A 574 18.32 24.20 -17.56
CA ALA A 574 19.72 24.17 -17.93
C ALA A 574 20.49 23.02 -17.28
N PHE A 575 20.18 22.72 -16.00
CA PHE A 575 20.77 21.56 -15.31
C PHE A 575 20.30 20.23 -15.93
N TYR A 576 19.02 20.12 -16.25
CA TYR A 576 18.45 18.94 -16.93
C TYR A 576 19.07 18.71 -18.29
N GLU A 577 19.22 19.75 -19.11
CA GLU A 577 19.90 19.65 -20.41
C GLU A 577 21.37 19.22 -20.27
N LYS A 578 22.06 19.77 -19.26
CA LYS A 578 23.45 19.45 -18.97
C LYS A 578 23.65 18.01 -18.50
N THR A 579 22.67 17.41 -17.82
CA THR A 579 22.70 16.01 -17.40
C THR A 579 22.42 15.03 -18.54
N GLY A 580 21.89 15.48 -19.67
CA GLY A 580 21.76 14.74 -20.91
C GLY A 580 21.00 13.40 -20.76
N ALA A 581 21.69 12.29 -21.02
CA ALA A 581 21.11 10.95 -20.98
C ALA A 581 20.63 10.55 -19.56
N LEU A 582 21.37 10.93 -18.52
CA LEU A 582 21.01 10.62 -17.12
C LEU A 582 19.71 11.37 -16.72
N GLY A 583 19.59 12.64 -17.06
CA GLY A 583 18.37 13.42 -16.79
C GLY A 583 17.16 12.79 -17.47
N ARG A 584 17.28 12.39 -18.75
CA ARG A 584 16.20 11.68 -19.46
C ARG A 584 15.84 10.34 -18.81
N LEU A 585 16.83 9.57 -18.36
CA LEU A 585 16.62 8.28 -17.70
C LEU A 585 15.84 8.47 -16.38
N VAL A 586 16.22 9.45 -15.57
CA VAL A 586 15.52 9.79 -14.31
C VAL A 586 14.10 10.28 -14.57
N ALA A 587 13.90 11.16 -15.55
CA ALA A 587 12.58 11.65 -15.95
C ALA A 587 11.65 10.54 -16.43
N ASN A 588 12.20 9.54 -17.12
CA ASN A 588 11.49 8.33 -17.57
C ASN A 588 11.48 7.24 -16.49
N ARG A 589 11.63 7.59 -15.22
CA ARG A 589 11.53 6.63 -14.10
C ARG A 589 12.50 5.45 -14.21
N TRP A 590 13.71 5.72 -14.72
CA TRP A 590 14.77 4.74 -15.00
C TRP A 590 14.38 3.66 -16.01
N ASN A 591 13.33 3.86 -16.79
CA ASN A 591 12.75 2.91 -17.74
C ASN A 591 12.45 1.53 -17.12
N VAL A 592 12.06 1.51 -15.84
CA VAL A 592 11.79 0.23 -15.12
C VAL A 592 10.52 -0.42 -15.64
N ASP A 593 9.47 0.36 -15.90
CA ASP A 593 8.21 -0.17 -16.44
C ASP A 593 8.46 -0.79 -17.84
N GLU A 594 9.23 -0.12 -18.68
CA GLU A 594 9.63 -0.59 -20.01
C GLU A 594 10.51 -1.86 -19.91
N GLY A 595 11.40 -1.90 -18.92
CA GLY A 595 12.22 -3.07 -18.64
C GLY A 595 11.39 -4.29 -18.21
N ILE A 596 10.43 -4.12 -17.31
CA ILE A 596 9.50 -5.19 -16.89
C ILE A 596 8.65 -5.65 -18.08
N GLU A 597 8.14 -4.72 -18.89
CA GLU A 597 7.38 -5.05 -20.09
C GLU A 597 8.22 -5.91 -21.05
N ALA A 598 9.46 -5.52 -21.32
CA ALA A 598 10.33 -6.21 -22.28
C ALA A 598 10.83 -7.58 -21.76
N LEU A 599 11.24 -7.66 -20.49
CA LEU A 599 11.91 -8.83 -19.92
C LEU A 599 10.96 -9.84 -19.28
N VAL A 600 9.78 -9.42 -18.83
CA VAL A 600 8.84 -10.27 -18.10
C VAL A 600 7.51 -10.41 -18.83
N LEU A 601 6.78 -9.31 -19.07
CA LEU A 601 5.41 -9.38 -19.55
C LEU A 601 5.31 -9.79 -21.02
N SER A 602 6.18 -9.26 -21.88
CA SER A 602 6.18 -9.61 -23.32
C SER A 602 6.56 -11.09 -23.56
N PRO A 603 7.63 -11.65 -22.95
CA PRO A 603 7.91 -13.08 -23.01
C PRO A 603 6.77 -13.94 -22.45
N PHE A 604 6.20 -13.57 -21.31
CA PHE A 604 5.08 -14.28 -20.71
C PHE A 604 3.85 -14.35 -21.65
N ARG A 605 3.49 -13.22 -22.27
CA ARG A 605 2.40 -13.19 -23.26
C ARG A 605 2.72 -14.02 -24.51
N LYS A 606 3.97 -14.02 -24.99
CA LYS A 606 4.39 -14.85 -26.11
C LYS A 606 4.27 -16.34 -25.79
N ILE A 607 4.72 -16.74 -24.60
CA ILE A 607 4.57 -18.14 -24.10
C ILE A 607 3.09 -18.50 -24.00
N GLY A 608 2.26 -17.64 -23.39
CA GLY A 608 0.83 -17.88 -23.30
C GLY A 608 0.15 -18.01 -24.67
N THR A 609 0.51 -17.16 -25.62
CA THR A 609 -0.01 -17.25 -27.00
C THR A 609 0.44 -18.52 -27.69
N PHE A 610 1.70 -18.94 -27.48
CA PHE A 610 2.24 -20.19 -28.03
C PHE A 610 1.49 -21.40 -27.43
N LEU A 611 1.30 -21.43 -26.13
CA LEU A 611 0.54 -22.52 -25.46
C LEU A 611 -0.90 -22.54 -25.96
N TRP A 612 -1.57 -21.40 -26.03
CA TRP A 612 -2.94 -21.33 -26.53
C TRP A 612 -3.06 -21.77 -28.00
N ARG A 613 -2.31 -21.17 -28.91
CA ARG A 613 -2.43 -21.46 -30.35
C ARG A 613 -1.75 -22.76 -30.77
N GLY A 614 -0.62 -23.10 -30.14
CA GLY A 614 0.17 -24.28 -30.47
C GLY A 614 -0.30 -25.53 -29.75
N PHE A 615 -0.59 -25.46 -28.47
CA PHE A 615 -0.96 -26.62 -27.67
C PHE A 615 -2.47 -26.78 -27.56
N ASP A 616 -3.21 -25.81 -27.06
CA ASP A 616 -4.65 -25.93 -26.87
C ASP A 616 -5.38 -26.11 -28.21
N ALA A 617 -5.22 -25.15 -29.13
CA ALA A 617 -5.96 -25.16 -30.40
C ALA A 617 -5.51 -26.30 -31.34
N LEU A 618 -4.20 -26.61 -31.38
CA LEU A 618 -3.71 -27.66 -32.30
C LEU A 618 -3.81 -29.07 -31.73
N PHE A 619 -3.44 -29.25 -30.44
CA PHE A 619 -3.46 -30.57 -29.81
C PHE A 619 -4.80 -30.89 -29.16
N ILE A 620 -5.27 -30.11 -28.21
CA ILE A 620 -6.47 -30.43 -27.43
C ILE A 620 -7.71 -30.32 -28.32
N ASP A 621 -7.94 -29.17 -28.92
CA ASP A 621 -9.08 -28.96 -29.82
C ASP A 621 -8.92 -29.75 -31.11
N GLY A 622 -7.69 -29.87 -31.63
CA GLY A 622 -7.39 -30.68 -32.82
C GLY A 622 -7.72 -32.15 -32.65
N ILE A 623 -7.36 -32.78 -31.52
CA ILE A 623 -7.71 -34.18 -31.21
C ILE A 623 -9.22 -34.34 -31.01
N ALA A 624 -9.86 -33.39 -30.30
CA ALA A 624 -11.29 -33.41 -30.10
C ALA A 624 -12.05 -33.29 -31.43
N ASN A 625 -11.66 -32.38 -32.29
CA ASN A 625 -12.24 -32.19 -33.62
C ASN A 625 -11.96 -33.34 -34.57
N ALA A 626 -10.73 -33.90 -34.54
CA ALA A 626 -10.40 -35.11 -35.31
C ALA A 626 -11.22 -36.32 -34.88
N SER A 627 -11.43 -36.48 -33.57
CA SER A 627 -12.28 -37.57 -33.03
C SER A 627 -13.74 -37.39 -33.48
N ALA A 628 -14.28 -36.13 -33.40
CA ALA A 628 -15.60 -35.82 -33.90
C ALA A 628 -15.74 -36.11 -35.41
N PHE A 629 -14.74 -35.71 -36.19
CA PHE A 629 -14.70 -35.93 -37.63
C PHE A 629 -14.64 -37.43 -37.98
N LEU A 630 -13.87 -38.24 -37.22
CA LEU A 630 -13.86 -39.71 -37.37
C LEU A 630 -15.22 -40.31 -37.08
N VAL A 631 -15.91 -39.84 -36.02
CA VAL A 631 -17.27 -40.29 -35.70
C VAL A 631 -18.26 -39.94 -36.81
N GLU A 632 -18.12 -38.73 -37.39
CA GLU A 632 -18.93 -38.25 -38.51
C GLU A 632 -18.71 -39.13 -39.75
N ILE A 633 -17.45 -39.42 -40.13
CA ILE A 633 -17.13 -40.36 -41.24
C ILE A 633 -17.73 -41.73 -40.98
N LEU A 634 -17.54 -42.30 -39.78
CA LEU A 634 -18.12 -43.59 -39.44
C LEU A 634 -19.64 -43.58 -39.49
N GLY A 635 -20.26 -42.47 -39.05
CA GLY A 635 -21.70 -42.27 -39.16
C GLY A 635 -22.18 -42.27 -40.60
N ASP A 636 -21.50 -41.55 -41.49
CA ASP A 636 -21.80 -41.50 -42.93
C ASP A 636 -21.59 -42.85 -43.60
N LEU A 637 -20.52 -43.59 -43.25
CA LEU A 637 -20.30 -44.97 -43.71
C LEU A 637 -21.43 -45.90 -43.26
N LEU A 638 -21.85 -45.84 -42.01
CA LEU A 638 -22.97 -46.61 -41.48
C LEU A 638 -24.31 -46.23 -42.12
N ARG A 639 -24.47 -44.94 -42.47
CA ARG A 639 -25.64 -44.43 -43.18
C ARG A 639 -25.81 -45.08 -44.59
N PHE A 640 -24.71 -45.49 -45.22
CA PHE A 640 -24.77 -46.25 -46.48
C PHE A 640 -25.51 -47.59 -46.34
N PHE A 641 -25.50 -48.19 -45.16
CA PHE A 641 -26.26 -49.42 -44.86
C PHE A 641 -27.71 -49.15 -44.46
N THR A 642 -28.07 -47.93 -44.13
CA THR A 642 -29.41 -47.49 -43.71
C THR A 642 -30.07 -46.68 -44.82
N THR A 643 -30.37 -47.33 -45.96
CA THR A 643 -30.90 -46.68 -47.18
C THR A 643 -32.33 -46.19 -47.06
N GLY A 644 -33.07 -46.51 -45.98
CA GLY A 644 -34.47 -46.17 -45.77
C GLY A 644 -35.44 -46.96 -46.68
N HIS A 645 -34.93 -47.79 -47.61
CA HIS A 645 -35.73 -48.58 -48.51
C HIS A 645 -35.90 -50.00 -47.97
N VAL A 646 -37.13 -50.39 -47.61
CA VAL A 646 -37.45 -51.72 -47.08
C VAL A 646 -36.99 -52.85 -48.03
N ARG A 647 -37.01 -52.63 -49.33
CA ARG A 647 -36.49 -53.55 -50.35
C ARG A 647 -35.01 -53.91 -50.16
N ASN A 648 -34.17 -52.94 -49.84
CA ASN A 648 -32.75 -53.14 -49.65
C ASN A 648 -32.45 -53.96 -48.37
N TYR A 649 -33.21 -53.71 -47.32
CA TYR A 649 -33.11 -54.47 -46.07
C TYR A 649 -33.59 -55.91 -46.25
N ALA A 650 -34.73 -56.08 -46.98
CA ALA A 650 -35.21 -57.45 -47.33
C ALA A 650 -34.19 -58.23 -48.18
N LEU A 651 -33.54 -57.56 -49.14
CA LEU A 651 -32.49 -58.15 -49.94
C LEU A 651 -31.26 -58.54 -49.09
N ALA A 652 -30.78 -57.67 -48.23
CA ALA A 652 -29.66 -57.95 -47.34
C ALA A 652 -29.98 -59.07 -46.36
N PHE A 653 -31.16 -59.13 -45.81
CA PHE A 653 -31.65 -60.16 -44.92
C PHE A 653 -31.68 -61.55 -45.70
N THR A 654 -32.26 -61.54 -46.90
CA THR A 654 -32.35 -62.79 -47.74
C THR A 654 -30.96 -63.31 -48.10
N LEU A 655 -30.04 -62.46 -48.52
CA LEU A 655 -28.64 -62.81 -48.80
C LEU A 655 -27.92 -63.29 -47.55
N GLY A 656 -28.09 -62.67 -46.41
CA GLY A 656 -27.50 -63.11 -45.14
C GLY A 656 -28.05 -64.46 -44.70
N PHE A 657 -29.36 -64.70 -44.84
CA PHE A 657 -29.98 -65.95 -44.55
C PHE A 657 -29.50 -67.06 -45.52
N ALA A 658 -29.41 -66.77 -46.82
CA ALA A 658 -28.88 -67.73 -47.83
C ALA A 658 -27.44 -68.06 -47.52
N ALA A 659 -26.59 -67.15 -47.15
CA ALA A 659 -25.18 -67.38 -46.74
C ALA A 659 -25.09 -68.23 -45.48
N LEU A 660 -25.99 -68.01 -44.51
CA LEU A 660 -26.01 -68.79 -43.27
C LEU A 660 -26.47 -70.25 -43.54
N VAL A 661 -27.48 -70.44 -44.40
CA VAL A 661 -27.92 -71.76 -44.86
C VAL A 661 -26.79 -72.49 -45.64
N ALA A 662 -26.13 -71.77 -46.55
CA ALA A 662 -25.00 -72.32 -47.29
C ALA A 662 -23.85 -72.74 -46.35
N TYR A 663 -23.54 -71.93 -45.34
CA TYR A 663 -22.52 -72.25 -44.33
C TYR A 663 -22.89 -73.50 -43.56
N VAL A 664 -24.13 -73.60 -43.07
CA VAL A 664 -24.61 -74.78 -42.33
C VAL A 664 -24.65 -76.01 -43.22
N TRP A 665 -24.83 -75.87 -44.53
CA TRP A 665 -24.86 -77.02 -45.50
C TRP A 665 -23.42 -77.45 -45.90
N MET A 666 -22.47 -76.57 -45.79
CA MET A 666 -21.04 -76.85 -46.08
C MET A 666 -20.26 -77.32 -44.86
N SER A 667 -20.75 -77.08 -43.64
CA SER A 667 -20.24 -77.57 -42.38
C SER A 667 -20.80 -78.92 -42.01
#